data_785ec4a7d78b13e6e557329ee55e0380
#
_entry.id   785ec4a7d78b13e6e557329ee55e0380
#
_cell.length_a   1.000
_cell.length_b   1.000
_cell.length_c   1.000
_cell.angle_alpha   90.00
_cell.angle_beta   90.00
_cell.angle_gamma   90.00
#
_symmetry.space_group_name_H-M   'P 1'
#
loop_
_entity.id
_entity.type
_entity.pdbx_description
1 polymer ?
#
loop_
_entity_poly.entity_id
_entity_poly.type
_entity_poly.pdbx_seq_one_letter_code
_entity_poly.pdbx_strand_id
1 'polypeptide(L)'
;MVLLITAGRGVAVGGAQPPPLPAPEVTDSVGPPPRLEVPYLAQSVLLCGGAAIAMVERWWGRRGVYPEDFADLVRPALGGILTTDLVEAVRARGWTTELAEGTPALARARLREGVPVVALIRVGPDRYHYVVLLDWRDGRVVFHDPAAAPYTTVDEPEFLARWDGADRWALVMRPTPAVIDPPPTPLLDSAAPPPMPCSPWLARALDAALTDQLEEANRLLVTAADACPDEPLILRETAAIRFKQGRHPEAIELAMAYLARVPDDRHGWQLLATSRFLTGDRAGALEAWNRAGRPTIDLVRVDGTRHVRFREIVDALSVAHRTMLTPAGLALARRRVAEIPALRWAVVDYQPVVGGVVEVRATVVERPRLPRPWRWAAAGVIRALAHDEAALDLASLTGGGELWSGAWRWASARPRLAVGVAGLAHIGLPGILQFTGAREQFRLALDPATATTEETRRFAQVGFGGWLTAALRPSVALRLERWSANRAYLTAAAGVAVHTRDDRLILTASGEHALALASHRPYTRGSAGAMWASAPGLTRAAWSARLGVDWTSRVAPVGTWPVVGGNLSWAIPLRAEPLAAGGLVAGRSTGRAIVHAGVAADHPVLRVGPLVIAAGAFVDAAHVRGTPDGSADRRYLDGGGGVRIGIADGQFGVLRIDLARGLLEDGRSALSVGVHRQWPFFPRDSR
;
A
#
# COMPACT_ATOMS: atom_id res chain seq x y z
N MET A 1 55.66 7.64 -1.22
CA MET A 1 55.65 6.37 -0.47
C MET A 1 54.57 5.51 -1.07
N VAL A 2 54.94 4.63 -1.95
CA VAL A 2 54.08 3.76 -2.78
C VAL A 2 53.67 2.58 -1.93
N LEU A 3 52.43 2.26 -1.81
CA LEU A 3 51.94 1.00 -1.27
C LEU A 3 51.17 0.24 -2.37
N LEU A 4 51.81 -0.87 -2.77
CA LEU A 4 51.28 -1.89 -3.66
C LEU A 4 50.06 -2.57 -3.05
N ILE A 5 48.96 -2.67 -3.81
CA ILE A 5 47.84 -3.56 -3.50
C ILE A 5 47.96 -4.78 -4.41
N THR A 6 48.25 -5.90 -3.80
CA THR A 6 48.27 -7.22 -4.41
C THR A 6 46.85 -7.72 -4.72
N ALA A 7 46.68 -8.23 -5.92
CA ALA A 7 45.46 -8.91 -6.38
C ALA A 7 45.20 -10.19 -5.58
N GLY A 8 44.06 -10.23 -4.87
CA GLY A 8 43.53 -11.43 -4.24
C GLY A 8 42.56 -12.15 -5.18
N ARG A 9 42.83 -13.42 -5.40
CA ARG A 9 42.09 -14.37 -6.23
C ARG A 9 40.61 -14.47 -5.78
N GLY A 10 39.70 -14.41 -6.75
CA GLY A 10 38.30 -14.70 -6.55
C GLY A 10 38.04 -16.15 -6.11
N VAL A 11 37.39 -16.30 -4.98
CA VAL A 11 36.79 -17.55 -4.56
C VAL A 11 35.33 -17.53 -5.04
N ALA A 12 35.00 -18.45 -5.94
CA ALA A 12 33.64 -18.72 -6.35
C ALA A 12 32.87 -19.29 -5.15
N VAL A 13 31.95 -18.51 -4.58
CA VAL A 13 31.04 -19.02 -3.58
C VAL A 13 29.88 -19.70 -4.34
N GLY A 14 29.94 -21.03 -4.39
CA GLY A 14 28.82 -21.87 -4.83
C GLY A 14 27.60 -21.61 -3.93
N GLY A 15 26.49 -21.22 -4.55
CA GLY A 15 25.22 -21.07 -3.88
C GLY A 15 24.74 -22.45 -3.39
N ALA A 16 24.91 -22.74 -2.11
CA ALA A 16 24.24 -23.86 -1.47
C ALA A 16 22.74 -23.53 -1.38
N GLN A 17 21.91 -24.35 -2.06
CA GLN A 17 20.48 -24.41 -1.81
C GLN A 17 20.29 -24.69 -0.30
N PRO A 18 19.34 -24.00 0.37
CA PRO A 18 18.97 -24.39 1.71
C PRO A 18 18.43 -25.83 1.66
N PRO A 19 18.75 -26.68 2.66
CA PRO A 19 18.28 -28.05 2.70
C PRO A 19 16.73 -28.03 2.69
N PRO A 20 16.08 -29.04 2.07
CA PRO A 20 14.64 -29.18 2.14
C PRO A 20 14.24 -29.27 3.62
N LEU A 21 13.20 -28.51 3.99
CA LEU A 21 12.62 -28.59 5.32
C LEU A 21 12.29 -30.07 5.58
N PRO A 22 12.67 -30.64 6.75
CA PRO A 22 12.29 -32.00 7.09
C PRO A 22 10.77 -32.13 7.00
N ALA A 23 10.32 -33.22 6.41
CA ALA A 23 8.92 -33.58 6.44
C ALA A 23 8.45 -33.53 7.91
N PRO A 24 7.26 -32.99 8.20
CA PRO A 24 6.77 -32.96 9.56
C PRO A 24 6.73 -34.40 10.08
N GLU A 25 7.55 -34.71 11.08
CA GLU A 25 7.39 -35.93 11.84
C GLU A 25 5.98 -35.88 12.45
N VAL A 26 5.16 -36.86 12.08
CA VAL A 26 3.88 -37.13 12.71
C VAL A 26 4.19 -37.64 14.11
N THR A 27 4.47 -36.72 15.03
CA THR A 27 4.41 -37.02 16.43
C THR A 27 2.93 -37.02 16.82
N ASP A 28 2.41 -38.19 17.23
CA ASP A 28 1.14 -38.34 17.93
C ASP A 28 1.14 -37.57 19.28
N SER A 29 1.29 -36.27 19.24
CA SER A 29 0.95 -35.40 20.34
C SER A 29 -0.51 -35.03 20.18
N VAL A 30 -1.39 -35.69 20.95
CA VAL A 30 -2.79 -35.28 21.13
C VAL A 30 -2.82 -33.92 21.83
N GLY A 31 -2.40 -32.90 21.11
CA GLY A 31 -2.70 -31.52 21.44
C GLY A 31 -4.16 -31.21 21.09
N PRO A 32 -4.77 -30.21 21.73
CA PRO A 32 -6.12 -29.81 21.36
C PRO A 32 -6.19 -29.51 19.85
N PRO A 33 -7.25 -29.94 19.14
CA PRO A 33 -7.36 -29.75 17.70
C PRO A 33 -7.17 -28.27 17.34
N PRO A 34 -6.44 -27.95 16.26
CA PRO A 34 -6.21 -26.57 15.86
C PRO A 34 -7.54 -25.87 15.57
N ARG A 35 -7.56 -24.55 15.75
CA ARG A 35 -8.68 -23.69 15.34
C ARG A 35 -9.03 -23.93 13.86
N LEU A 36 -10.33 -23.95 13.52
CA LEU A 36 -10.77 -24.10 12.14
C LEU A 36 -10.37 -22.88 11.29
N GLU A 37 -9.72 -23.14 10.15
CA GLU A 37 -9.30 -22.13 9.19
C GLU A 37 -10.35 -21.92 8.09
N VAL A 38 -11.57 -21.60 8.48
CA VAL A 38 -12.65 -21.30 7.54
C VAL A 38 -12.30 -20.06 6.72
N PRO A 39 -12.47 -20.08 5.38
CA PRO A 39 -12.25 -18.89 4.56
C PRO A 39 -13.21 -17.77 4.96
N TYR A 40 -12.68 -16.56 5.20
CA TYR A 40 -13.50 -15.43 5.60
C TYR A 40 -14.08 -14.69 4.39
N LEU A 41 -15.38 -14.36 4.47
CA LEU A 41 -16.08 -13.50 3.53
C LEU A 41 -16.77 -12.36 4.31
N ALA A 42 -16.42 -11.11 3.97
CA ALA A 42 -17.15 -9.97 4.48
C ALA A 42 -18.55 -9.92 3.86
N GLN A 43 -19.53 -9.53 4.65
CA GLN A 43 -20.89 -9.36 4.13
C GLN A 43 -21.02 -8.09 3.29
N SER A 44 -21.88 -8.14 2.29
CA SER A 44 -22.54 -6.96 1.74
C SER A 44 -23.74 -6.56 2.62
N VAL A 45 -24.39 -5.45 2.31
CA VAL A 45 -25.49 -4.92 3.14
C VAL A 45 -26.60 -5.97 3.32
N LEU A 46 -26.95 -6.26 4.57
CA LEU A 46 -28.00 -7.22 4.99
C LEU A 46 -27.73 -8.70 4.66
N LEU A 47 -26.51 -9.07 4.27
CA LEU A 47 -26.15 -10.42 3.81
C LEU A 47 -25.31 -11.21 4.82
N CYS A 48 -25.41 -10.95 6.13
CA CYS A 48 -24.65 -11.70 7.14
C CYS A 48 -24.97 -13.21 7.11
N GLY A 49 -26.21 -13.60 6.90
CA GLY A 49 -26.62 -15.00 6.75
C GLY A 49 -26.00 -15.64 5.51
N GLY A 50 -26.08 -14.97 4.37
CA GLY A 50 -25.46 -15.43 3.12
C GLY A 50 -23.95 -15.57 3.24
N ALA A 51 -23.28 -14.62 3.89
CA ALA A 51 -21.84 -14.67 4.14
C ALA A 51 -21.47 -15.86 5.05
N ALA A 52 -22.22 -16.08 6.12
CA ALA A 52 -21.98 -17.20 7.02
C ALA A 52 -22.10 -18.56 6.30
N ILE A 53 -23.16 -18.74 5.50
CA ILE A 53 -23.34 -19.97 4.71
C ILE A 53 -22.24 -20.13 3.65
N ALA A 54 -21.93 -19.07 2.90
CA ALA A 54 -20.88 -19.10 1.89
C ALA A 54 -19.51 -19.49 2.48
N MET A 55 -19.16 -18.97 3.67
CA MET A 55 -17.94 -19.36 4.38
C MET A 55 -17.93 -20.86 4.73
N VAL A 56 -19.05 -21.42 5.21
CA VAL A 56 -19.14 -22.85 5.56
C VAL A 56 -19.15 -23.72 4.30
N GLU A 57 -19.86 -23.35 3.23
CA GLU A 57 -19.81 -24.06 1.94
C GLU A 57 -18.37 -24.12 1.42
N ARG A 58 -17.61 -23.03 1.50
CA ARG A 58 -16.19 -22.96 1.10
C ARG A 58 -15.27 -23.81 1.99
N TRP A 59 -15.56 -23.87 3.28
CA TRP A 59 -14.84 -24.78 4.19
C TRP A 59 -14.91 -26.24 3.73
N TRP A 60 -16.06 -26.64 3.23
CA TRP A 60 -16.28 -27.98 2.67
C TRP A 60 -15.79 -28.14 1.22
N GLY A 61 -15.06 -27.15 0.67
CA GLY A 61 -14.42 -27.24 -0.63
C GLY A 61 -15.22 -26.66 -1.80
N ARG A 62 -16.47 -26.19 -1.60
CA ARG A 62 -17.26 -25.57 -2.65
C ARG A 62 -16.73 -24.18 -2.96
N ARG A 63 -16.36 -23.93 -4.22
CA ARG A 63 -15.79 -22.66 -4.66
C ARG A 63 -16.84 -21.77 -5.33
N GLY A 64 -16.50 -20.49 -5.53
CA GLY A 64 -17.33 -19.56 -6.28
C GLY A 64 -18.66 -19.17 -5.61
N VAL A 65 -18.83 -19.49 -4.32
CA VAL A 65 -20.01 -19.11 -3.52
C VAL A 65 -19.67 -17.84 -2.75
N TYR A 66 -20.57 -16.86 -2.83
CA TYR A 66 -20.42 -15.54 -2.23
C TYR A 66 -21.69 -15.11 -1.49
N PRO A 67 -21.61 -14.12 -0.59
CA PRO A 67 -22.79 -13.61 0.12
C PRO A 67 -23.93 -13.20 -0.81
N GLU A 68 -23.60 -12.61 -1.97
CA GLU A 68 -24.52 -12.12 -2.98
C GLU A 68 -25.37 -13.22 -3.62
N ASP A 69 -24.94 -14.48 -3.58
CA ASP A 69 -25.70 -15.63 -4.08
C ASP A 69 -26.96 -15.95 -3.23
N PHE A 70 -27.11 -15.21 -2.12
CA PHE A 70 -28.24 -15.26 -1.19
C PHE A 70 -29.03 -13.94 -1.16
N ALA A 71 -28.80 -13.04 -2.11
CA ALA A 71 -29.42 -11.72 -2.11
C ALA A 71 -30.95 -11.75 -2.22
N ASP A 72 -31.48 -12.74 -2.94
CA ASP A 72 -32.92 -12.93 -3.13
C ASP A 72 -33.65 -13.31 -1.83
N LEU A 73 -32.93 -13.78 -0.81
CA LEU A 73 -33.49 -14.10 0.51
C LEU A 73 -33.59 -12.90 1.44
N VAL A 74 -33.01 -11.76 1.07
CA VAL A 74 -32.99 -10.57 1.93
C VAL A 74 -34.40 -9.99 2.05
N ARG A 75 -34.81 -9.79 3.29
CA ARG A 75 -36.05 -9.08 3.65
C ARG A 75 -35.71 -7.69 4.21
N PRO A 76 -35.66 -6.63 3.40
CA PRO A 76 -35.19 -5.30 3.85
C PRO A 76 -35.98 -4.76 5.05
N ALA A 77 -37.31 -5.02 5.10
CA ALA A 77 -38.16 -4.60 6.21
C ALA A 77 -37.81 -5.28 7.55
N LEU A 78 -37.16 -6.46 7.51
CA LEU A 78 -36.74 -7.23 8.69
C LEU A 78 -35.24 -7.09 8.96
N GLY A 79 -34.52 -6.34 8.14
CA GLY A 79 -33.10 -6.04 8.32
C GLY A 79 -32.15 -7.19 7.97
N GLY A 80 -32.57 -8.22 7.21
CA GLY A 80 -31.71 -9.34 6.85
C GLY A 80 -32.43 -10.54 6.24
N ILE A 81 -31.87 -11.74 6.44
CA ILE A 81 -32.39 -13.03 5.99
C ILE A 81 -33.00 -13.76 7.19
N LEU A 82 -34.22 -14.27 7.05
CA LEU A 82 -34.84 -15.08 8.08
C LEU A 82 -34.15 -16.42 8.22
N THR A 83 -34.10 -16.96 9.45
CA THR A 83 -33.49 -18.27 9.72
C THR A 83 -34.16 -19.41 8.95
N THR A 84 -35.47 -19.36 8.78
CA THR A 84 -36.25 -20.34 7.99
C THR A 84 -35.85 -20.31 6.52
N ASP A 85 -35.86 -19.11 5.91
CA ASP A 85 -35.51 -18.94 4.49
C ASP A 85 -34.06 -19.40 4.23
N LEU A 86 -33.15 -19.08 5.17
CA LEU A 86 -31.74 -19.48 5.08
C LEU A 86 -31.56 -21.00 5.11
N VAL A 87 -32.22 -21.68 6.03
CA VAL A 87 -32.15 -23.16 6.16
C VAL A 87 -32.77 -23.83 4.94
N GLU A 88 -33.89 -23.34 4.44
CA GLU A 88 -34.53 -23.88 3.25
C GLU A 88 -33.62 -23.72 2.02
N ALA A 89 -33.01 -22.57 1.83
CA ALA A 89 -32.05 -22.35 0.76
C ALA A 89 -30.82 -23.27 0.84
N VAL A 90 -30.29 -23.51 2.03
CA VAL A 90 -29.18 -24.45 2.25
C VAL A 90 -29.58 -25.87 1.87
N ARG A 91 -30.78 -26.32 2.26
CA ARG A 91 -31.32 -27.63 1.90
C ARG A 91 -31.55 -27.76 0.39
N ALA A 92 -32.14 -26.74 -0.22
CA ALA A 92 -32.36 -26.70 -1.67
C ALA A 92 -31.06 -26.79 -2.48
N ARG A 93 -29.94 -26.33 -1.89
CA ARG A 93 -28.59 -26.42 -2.47
C ARG A 93 -27.93 -27.81 -2.25
N GLY A 94 -28.64 -28.76 -1.64
CA GLY A 94 -28.22 -30.17 -1.46
C GLY A 94 -27.42 -30.42 -0.18
N TRP A 95 -27.44 -29.52 0.79
CA TRP A 95 -26.77 -29.71 2.08
C TRP A 95 -27.68 -30.39 3.10
N THR A 96 -27.10 -31.29 3.90
CA THR A 96 -27.78 -31.76 5.10
C THR A 96 -27.64 -30.74 6.22
N THR A 97 -28.72 -30.48 6.93
CA THR A 97 -28.79 -29.48 8.00
C THR A 97 -29.23 -30.13 9.30
N GLU A 98 -28.51 -29.79 10.38
CA GLU A 98 -28.88 -30.08 11.76
C GLU A 98 -29.21 -28.74 12.40
N LEU A 99 -30.50 -28.54 12.72
CA LEU A 99 -30.99 -27.42 13.49
C LEU A 99 -31.06 -27.86 14.95
N ALA A 100 -30.40 -27.15 15.84
CA ALA A 100 -30.44 -27.45 17.24
C ALA A 100 -30.64 -26.15 18.05
N GLU A 101 -31.31 -26.28 19.18
CA GLU A 101 -31.10 -25.34 20.27
C GLU A 101 -29.63 -25.47 20.72
N GLY A 102 -28.81 -24.46 20.43
CA GLY A 102 -27.37 -24.53 20.60
C GLY A 102 -26.99 -24.61 22.08
N THR A 103 -26.21 -25.59 22.42
CA THR A 103 -25.53 -25.64 23.72
C THR A 103 -24.02 -25.50 23.57
N PRO A 104 -23.32 -24.96 24.55
CA PRO A 104 -21.85 -24.90 24.51
C PRO A 104 -21.23 -26.29 24.28
N ALA A 105 -21.84 -27.33 24.84
CA ALA A 105 -21.39 -28.71 24.69
C ALA A 105 -21.50 -29.18 23.22
N LEU A 106 -22.65 -28.93 22.57
CA LEU A 106 -22.86 -29.25 21.15
C LEU A 106 -21.89 -28.49 20.26
N ALA A 107 -21.78 -27.17 20.43
CA ALA A 107 -20.89 -26.35 19.61
C ALA A 107 -19.42 -26.82 19.75
N ARG A 108 -18.94 -27.06 20.95
CA ARG A 108 -17.58 -27.59 21.20
C ARG A 108 -17.38 -28.97 20.59
N ALA A 109 -18.40 -29.84 20.62
CA ALA A 109 -18.33 -31.16 19.99
C ALA A 109 -18.17 -31.05 18.48
N ARG A 110 -18.99 -30.23 17.81
CA ARG A 110 -18.92 -30.02 16.35
C ARG A 110 -17.58 -29.39 15.92
N LEU A 111 -17.11 -28.39 16.66
CA LEU A 111 -15.82 -27.75 16.37
C LEU A 111 -14.64 -28.74 16.52
N ARG A 112 -14.68 -29.66 17.51
CA ARG A 112 -13.69 -30.74 17.63
C ARG A 112 -13.75 -31.76 16.50
N GLU A 113 -14.92 -31.97 15.91
CA GLU A 113 -15.12 -32.80 14.72
C GLU A 113 -14.65 -32.09 13.42
N GLY A 114 -14.16 -30.86 13.50
CA GLY A 114 -13.77 -30.07 12.32
C GLY A 114 -14.97 -29.44 11.60
N VAL A 115 -16.12 -29.32 12.26
CA VAL A 115 -17.35 -28.79 11.67
C VAL A 115 -17.67 -27.41 12.20
N PRO A 116 -17.62 -26.35 11.35
CA PRO A 116 -18.03 -25.00 11.73
C PRO A 116 -19.52 -24.95 12.08
N VAL A 117 -19.88 -24.09 13.04
CA VAL A 117 -21.27 -23.88 13.46
C VAL A 117 -21.68 -22.46 13.11
N VAL A 118 -22.78 -22.30 12.38
CA VAL A 118 -23.40 -20.98 12.17
C VAL A 118 -24.30 -20.67 13.36
N ALA A 119 -24.07 -19.56 14.03
CA ALA A 119 -24.85 -19.10 15.16
C ALA A 119 -25.50 -17.75 14.87
N LEU A 120 -26.71 -17.55 15.42
CA LEU A 120 -27.37 -16.24 15.42
C LEU A 120 -27.17 -15.59 16.79
N ILE A 121 -26.67 -14.36 16.83
CA ILE A 121 -26.42 -13.62 18.07
C ILE A 121 -27.18 -12.30 18.05
N ARG A 122 -27.62 -11.82 19.21
CA ARG A 122 -28.20 -10.50 19.36
C ARG A 122 -27.11 -9.44 19.54
N VAL A 123 -27.15 -8.40 18.70
CA VAL A 123 -26.14 -7.32 18.68
C VAL A 123 -26.75 -5.95 19.08
N GLY A 124 -28.05 -5.91 19.35
CA GLY A 124 -28.76 -4.71 19.79
C GLY A 124 -30.24 -5.00 20.05
N PRO A 125 -31.04 -3.99 20.46
CA PRO A 125 -32.49 -4.14 20.51
C PRO A 125 -33.02 -4.54 19.12
N ASP A 126 -33.73 -5.67 19.05
CA ASP A 126 -34.32 -6.23 17.83
C ASP A 126 -33.35 -6.37 16.63
N ARG A 127 -32.06 -6.50 16.91
CA ARG A 127 -31.02 -6.68 15.90
C ARG A 127 -30.25 -7.97 16.13
N TYR A 128 -30.29 -8.84 15.11
CA TYR A 128 -29.66 -10.14 15.12
C TYR A 128 -28.56 -10.20 14.05
N HIS A 129 -27.56 -11.07 14.26
CA HIS A 129 -26.42 -11.17 13.38
C HIS A 129 -25.92 -12.62 13.31
N TYR A 130 -25.68 -13.12 12.09
CA TYR A 130 -25.11 -14.44 11.87
C TYR A 130 -23.59 -14.39 11.94
N VAL A 131 -23.02 -15.35 12.67
CA VAL A 131 -21.58 -15.56 12.82
C VAL A 131 -21.22 -17.02 12.60
N VAL A 132 -19.94 -17.32 12.30
CA VAL A 132 -19.45 -18.68 12.13
C VAL A 132 -18.46 -19.02 13.22
N LEU A 133 -18.80 -19.95 14.10
CA LEU A 133 -17.94 -20.39 15.20
C LEU A 133 -16.78 -21.25 14.65
N LEU A 134 -15.58 -21.00 15.16
CA LEU A 134 -14.33 -21.60 14.71
C LEU A 134 -13.57 -22.32 15.81
N ASP A 135 -13.72 -21.82 17.05
CA ASP A 135 -13.05 -22.37 18.21
C ASP A 135 -13.79 -21.95 19.49
N TRP A 136 -13.76 -22.82 20.49
CA TRP A 136 -14.36 -22.54 21.78
C TRP A 136 -13.58 -23.23 22.89
N ARG A 137 -12.59 -22.56 23.43
CA ARG A 137 -11.66 -23.08 24.45
C ARG A 137 -11.27 -22.02 25.47
N ASP A 138 -10.83 -22.42 26.63
CA ASP A 138 -10.23 -21.57 27.66
C ASP A 138 -11.09 -20.37 28.03
N GLY A 139 -12.43 -20.57 28.08
CA GLY A 139 -13.38 -19.50 28.39
C GLY A 139 -13.52 -18.46 27.31
N ARG A 140 -13.08 -18.75 26.06
CA ARG A 140 -13.15 -17.85 24.92
C ARG A 140 -13.83 -18.50 23.72
N VAL A 141 -14.55 -17.69 22.96
CA VAL A 141 -15.19 -18.08 21.72
C VAL A 141 -14.55 -17.29 20.57
N VAL A 142 -14.09 -18.03 19.57
CA VAL A 142 -13.54 -17.45 18.33
C VAL A 142 -14.52 -17.69 17.19
N PHE A 143 -14.89 -16.66 16.49
CA PHE A 143 -15.82 -16.73 15.37
C PHE A 143 -15.46 -15.78 14.25
N HIS A 144 -15.96 -16.03 13.06
CA HIS A 144 -15.99 -15.05 11.98
C HIS A 144 -17.24 -14.18 12.15
N ASP A 145 -17.02 -12.88 12.20
CA ASP A 145 -18.07 -11.87 12.14
C ASP A 145 -18.07 -11.23 10.75
N PRO A 146 -19.03 -11.57 9.87
CA PRO A 146 -19.04 -11.06 8.50
C PRO A 146 -19.15 -9.53 8.40
N ALA A 147 -19.67 -8.86 9.44
CA ALA A 147 -19.78 -7.40 9.47
C ALA A 147 -18.54 -6.70 9.98
N ALA A 148 -17.70 -7.39 10.74
CA ALA A 148 -16.59 -6.77 11.46
C ALA A 148 -15.24 -7.28 11.00
N ALA A 149 -14.90 -8.54 11.32
CA ALA A 149 -13.55 -9.08 11.09
C ALA A 149 -13.52 -10.63 11.15
N PRO A 150 -12.50 -11.25 10.52
CA PRO A 150 -12.17 -12.65 10.78
C PRO A 150 -11.63 -12.82 12.21
N TYR A 151 -11.85 -14.01 12.76
CA TYR A 151 -11.28 -14.44 14.06
C TYR A 151 -11.58 -13.50 15.24
N THR A 152 -12.78 -12.93 15.25
CA THR A 152 -13.27 -12.16 16.39
C THR A 152 -13.28 -13.05 17.63
N THR A 153 -12.71 -12.58 18.72
CA THR A 153 -12.60 -13.32 19.97
C THR A 153 -13.30 -12.57 21.07
N VAL A 154 -14.19 -13.24 21.78
CA VAL A 154 -14.89 -12.71 22.96
C VAL A 154 -14.84 -13.70 24.11
N ASP A 155 -15.05 -13.22 25.33
CA ASP A 155 -15.15 -14.09 26.51
C ASP A 155 -16.47 -14.88 26.44
N GLU A 156 -16.44 -16.14 26.89
CA GLU A 156 -17.59 -17.06 26.85
C GLU A 156 -18.87 -16.48 27.46
N PRO A 157 -18.85 -15.83 28.65
CA PRO A 157 -20.07 -15.24 29.21
C PRO A 157 -20.68 -14.15 28.33
N GLU A 158 -19.85 -13.34 27.67
CA GLU A 158 -20.29 -12.31 26.74
C GLU A 158 -20.93 -12.92 25.49
N PHE A 159 -20.32 -13.96 24.93
CA PHE A 159 -20.89 -14.69 23.80
C PHE A 159 -22.23 -15.32 24.15
N LEU A 160 -22.32 -16.02 25.29
CA LEU A 160 -23.52 -16.67 25.75
C LEU A 160 -24.68 -15.68 25.94
N ALA A 161 -24.44 -14.52 26.53
CA ALA A 161 -25.45 -13.49 26.70
C ALA A 161 -26.02 -12.99 25.37
N ARG A 162 -25.19 -12.89 24.33
CA ARG A 162 -25.62 -12.51 22.97
C ARG A 162 -26.37 -13.67 22.29
N TRP A 163 -25.94 -14.90 22.50
CA TRP A 163 -26.54 -16.07 21.89
C TRP A 163 -27.86 -16.44 22.56
N ASP A 164 -27.97 -16.34 23.88
CA ASP A 164 -29.22 -16.46 24.64
C ASP A 164 -30.29 -15.48 24.14
N GLY A 165 -29.86 -14.25 23.81
CA GLY A 165 -30.74 -13.24 23.24
C GLY A 165 -31.28 -13.55 21.84
N ALA A 166 -30.84 -14.65 21.22
CA ALA A 166 -31.29 -15.15 19.92
C ALA A 166 -31.73 -16.64 20.03
N ASP A 167 -32.29 -17.02 21.19
CA ASP A 167 -32.80 -18.37 21.50
C ASP A 167 -31.76 -19.47 21.20
N ARG A 168 -30.49 -19.13 21.33
CA ARG A 168 -29.34 -20.02 21.04
C ARG A 168 -29.43 -20.71 19.67
N TRP A 169 -30.02 -20.04 18.69
CA TRP A 169 -30.15 -20.61 17.36
C TRP A 169 -28.79 -21.01 16.77
N ALA A 170 -28.72 -22.25 16.29
CA ALA A 170 -27.53 -22.83 15.70
C ALA A 170 -27.87 -23.69 14.48
N LEU A 171 -27.04 -23.58 13.44
CA LEU A 171 -27.10 -24.39 12.23
C LEU A 171 -25.76 -25.09 11.99
N VAL A 172 -25.80 -26.40 11.92
CA VAL A 172 -24.70 -27.23 11.46
C VAL A 172 -25.06 -27.74 10.07
N MET A 173 -24.15 -27.62 9.12
CA MET A 173 -24.36 -28.12 7.77
C MET A 173 -23.21 -28.99 7.30
N ARG A 174 -23.54 -30.06 6.57
CA ARG A 174 -22.60 -31.04 5.99
C ARG A 174 -22.92 -31.26 4.52
N PRO A 175 -21.91 -31.41 3.66
CA PRO A 175 -22.17 -31.72 2.25
C PRO A 175 -22.73 -33.12 2.06
N THR A 176 -23.63 -33.25 1.09
CA THR A 176 -23.88 -34.58 0.50
C THR A 176 -22.82 -34.88 -0.55
N PRO A 177 -22.61 -36.15 -0.95
CA PRO A 177 -21.62 -36.49 -1.99
C PRO A 177 -21.81 -35.72 -3.32
N ALA A 178 -23.03 -35.25 -3.59
CA ALA A 178 -23.39 -34.55 -4.81
C ALA A 178 -22.98 -33.04 -4.78
N VAL A 179 -22.61 -32.50 -3.63
CA VAL A 179 -22.37 -31.03 -3.43
C VAL A 179 -20.91 -30.64 -3.52
N ILE A 180 -19.98 -31.58 -3.30
CA ILE A 180 -18.55 -31.32 -3.38
C ILE A 180 -18.20 -31.14 -4.86
N ASP A 181 -17.74 -29.94 -5.24
CA ASP A 181 -17.25 -29.68 -6.59
C ASP A 181 -16.12 -30.67 -6.90
N PRO A 182 -16.19 -31.44 -7.99
CA PRO A 182 -15.07 -32.26 -8.40
C PRO A 182 -13.85 -31.33 -8.60
N PRO A 183 -12.63 -31.83 -8.37
CA PRO A 183 -11.44 -31.04 -8.68
C PRO A 183 -11.58 -30.54 -10.13
N PRO A 184 -11.30 -29.24 -10.40
CA PRO A 184 -11.50 -28.70 -11.72
C PRO A 184 -10.70 -29.51 -12.71
N THR A 185 -11.42 -30.11 -13.65
CA THR A 185 -10.81 -30.80 -14.79
C THR A 185 -9.89 -29.80 -15.46
N PRO A 186 -8.62 -30.12 -15.73
CA PRO A 186 -7.78 -29.25 -16.53
C PRO A 186 -8.58 -28.95 -17.80
N LEU A 187 -8.84 -27.67 -18.07
CA LEU A 187 -9.52 -27.25 -19.27
C LEU A 187 -8.58 -27.53 -20.46
N LEU A 188 -8.61 -28.76 -20.92
CA LEU A 188 -8.21 -29.13 -22.26
C LEU A 188 -9.36 -28.69 -23.17
N ASP A 189 -9.42 -27.44 -23.52
CA ASP A 189 -10.14 -26.98 -24.69
C ASP A 189 -9.38 -27.52 -25.94
N SER A 190 -9.50 -28.80 -26.18
CA SER A 190 -8.98 -29.41 -27.40
C SER A 190 -10.09 -29.47 -28.45
N ALA A 191 -10.30 -28.35 -29.12
CA ALA A 191 -10.68 -28.47 -30.52
C ALA A 191 -9.51 -29.17 -31.21
N ALA A 192 -9.74 -30.39 -31.73
CA ALA A 192 -8.73 -31.13 -32.46
C ALA A 192 -8.25 -30.26 -33.64
N PRO A 193 -6.95 -29.97 -33.72
CA PRO A 193 -6.42 -29.18 -34.84
C PRO A 193 -6.70 -29.91 -36.15
N PRO A 194 -6.90 -29.19 -37.27
CA PRO A 194 -7.06 -29.81 -38.58
C PRO A 194 -5.84 -30.69 -38.88
N PRO A 195 -6.03 -31.80 -39.64
CA PRO A 195 -4.94 -32.69 -39.97
C PRO A 195 -3.87 -32.01 -40.80
N MET A 196 -2.69 -31.80 -40.19
CA MET A 196 -1.51 -31.20 -40.81
C MET A 196 -0.40 -32.25 -40.98
N PRO A 197 0.58 -32.05 -41.88
CA PRO A 197 1.66 -33.06 -42.10
C PRO A 197 2.41 -33.49 -40.87
N CYS A 198 2.51 -32.61 -39.87
CA CYS A 198 3.17 -32.85 -38.56
C CYS A 198 2.24 -33.42 -37.49
N SER A 199 0.91 -33.52 -37.72
CA SER A 199 -0.07 -34.05 -36.77
C SER A 199 0.33 -35.35 -36.11
N PRO A 200 0.89 -36.38 -36.83
CA PRO A 200 1.26 -37.65 -36.18
C PRO A 200 2.37 -37.49 -35.13
N TRP A 201 3.35 -36.62 -35.37
CA TRP A 201 4.46 -36.37 -34.42
C TRP A 201 3.96 -35.62 -33.20
N LEU A 202 3.15 -34.56 -33.41
CA LEU A 202 2.53 -33.79 -32.34
C LEU A 202 1.61 -34.63 -31.47
N ALA A 203 0.75 -35.49 -32.07
CA ALA A 203 -0.14 -36.34 -31.32
C ALA A 203 0.64 -37.33 -30.43
N ARG A 204 1.69 -37.95 -30.97
CA ARG A 204 2.56 -38.86 -30.20
C ARG A 204 3.36 -38.12 -29.13
N ALA A 205 3.81 -36.91 -29.39
CA ALA A 205 4.49 -36.11 -28.39
C ALA A 205 3.57 -35.72 -27.24
N LEU A 206 2.30 -35.36 -27.52
CA LEU A 206 1.29 -35.10 -26.51
C LEU A 206 0.97 -36.35 -25.68
N ASP A 207 0.81 -37.52 -26.30
CA ASP A 207 0.57 -38.78 -25.59
C ASP A 207 1.75 -39.15 -24.66
N ALA A 208 2.98 -39.02 -25.16
CA ALA A 208 4.18 -39.19 -24.34
C ALA A 208 4.22 -38.17 -23.17
N ALA A 209 3.83 -36.92 -23.38
CA ALA A 209 3.77 -35.90 -22.35
C ALA A 209 2.69 -36.18 -21.30
N LEU A 210 1.54 -36.75 -21.68
CA LEU A 210 0.48 -37.13 -20.77
C LEU A 210 0.87 -38.32 -19.88
N THR A 211 1.72 -39.20 -20.40
CA THR A 211 2.27 -40.36 -19.65
C THR A 211 3.59 -40.03 -18.94
N ASP A 212 3.94 -38.76 -18.81
CA ASP A 212 5.15 -38.22 -18.15
C ASP A 212 6.49 -38.69 -18.79
N GLN A 213 6.45 -39.15 -20.03
CA GLN A 213 7.61 -39.54 -20.84
C GLN A 213 8.22 -38.30 -21.52
N LEU A 214 8.71 -37.34 -20.72
CA LEU A 214 9.08 -35.97 -21.19
C LEU A 214 10.25 -35.97 -22.18
N GLU A 215 11.20 -36.91 -22.05
CA GLU A 215 12.35 -37.04 -22.97
C GLU A 215 11.89 -37.59 -24.34
N GLU A 216 10.96 -38.55 -24.36
CA GLU A 216 10.36 -39.06 -25.60
C GLU A 216 9.54 -37.95 -26.28
N ALA A 217 8.69 -37.24 -25.51
CA ALA A 217 7.94 -36.11 -26.01
C ALA A 217 8.85 -35.05 -26.66
N ASN A 218 9.97 -34.75 -26.01
CA ASN A 218 10.95 -33.78 -26.54
C ASN A 218 11.60 -34.29 -27.87
N ARG A 219 11.97 -35.57 -27.95
CA ARG A 219 12.53 -36.15 -29.19
C ARG A 219 11.53 -36.07 -30.35
N LEU A 220 10.28 -36.41 -30.09
CA LEU A 220 9.21 -36.32 -31.09
C LEU A 220 8.96 -34.88 -31.55
N LEU A 221 9.03 -33.91 -30.66
CA LEU A 221 8.89 -32.47 -31.01
C LEU A 221 10.08 -31.96 -31.84
N VAL A 222 11.31 -32.43 -31.59
CA VAL A 222 12.47 -32.14 -32.44
C VAL A 222 12.25 -32.67 -33.84
N THR A 223 11.83 -33.97 -33.98
CA THR A 223 11.50 -34.54 -35.28
C THR A 223 10.36 -33.79 -35.99
N ALA A 224 9.35 -33.36 -35.24
CA ALA A 224 8.27 -32.55 -35.78
C ALA A 224 8.78 -31.18 -36.28
N ALA A 225 9.72 -30.55 -35.57
CA ALA A 225 10.32 -29.27 -35.97
C ALA A 225 11.12 -29.38 -37.27
N ASP A 226 11.86 -30.48 -37.44
CA ASP A 226 12.61 -30.72 -38.67
C ASP A 226 11.67 -30.98 -39.84
N ALA A 227 10.56 -31.67 -39.62
CA ALA A 227 9.57 -31.95 -40.65
C ALA A 227 8.65 -30.75 -41.01
N CYS A 228 8.40 -29.87 -40.07
CA CYS A 228 7.46 -28.76 -40.19
C CYS A 228 8.02 -27.50 -39.49
N PRO A 229 9.05 -26.83 -40.00
CA PRO A 229 9.71 -25.70 -39.35
C PRO A 229 8.83 -24.48 -39.17
N ASP A 230 7.77 -24.32 -39.99
CA ASP A 230 6.85 -23.20 -39.92
C ASP A 230 5.63 -23.42 -39.01
N GLU A 231 5.50 -24.62 -38.38
CA GLU A 231 4.37 -24.93 -37.54
C GLU A 231 4.51 -24.33 -36.13
N PRO A 232 3.71 -23.30 -35.80
CA PRO A 232 3.86 -22.61 -34.51
C PRO A 232 3.55 -23.49 -33.31
N LEU A 233 2.64 -24.46 -33.42
CA LEU A 233 2.23 -25.35 -32.33
C LEU A 233 3.40 -26.12 -31.73
N ILE A 234 4.44 -26.40 -32.52
CA ILE A 234 5.64 -27.08 -32.02
C ILE A 234 6.34 -26.24 -30.95
N LEU A 235 6.38 -24.91 -31.10
CA LEU A 235 6.95 -24.02 -30.08
C LEU A 235 6.13 -24.07 -28.79
N ARG A 236 4.79 -24.09 -28.90
CA ARG A 236 3.91 -24.16 -27.73
C ARG A 236 4.09 -25.46 -26.96
N GLU A 237 4.07 -26.58 -27.66
CA GLU A 237 4.22 -27.91 -27.05
C GLU A 237 5.63 -28.10 -26.47
N THR A 238 6.66 -27.62 -27.17
CA THR A 238 8.02 -27.58 -26.61
C THR A 238 8.11 -26.75 -25.35
N ALA A 239 7.47 -25.58 -25.33
CA ALA A 239 7.37 -24.74 -24.13
C ALA A 239 6.67 -25.47 -22.98
N ALA A 240 5.60 -26.23 -23.27
CA ALA A 240 4.88 -27.04 -22.26
C ALA A 240 5.76 -28.17 -21.68
N ILE A 241 6.57 -28.82 -22.53
CA ILE A 241 7.55 -29.82 -22.04
C ILE A 241 8.61 -29.17 -21.17
N ARG A 242 9.18 -28.02 -21.59
CA ARG A 242 10.14 -27.27 -20.74
C ARG A 242 9.53 -26.84 -19.41
N PHE A 243 8.28 -26.44 -19.41
CA PHE A 243 7.54 -26.12 -18.19
C PHE A 243 7.43 -27.34 -17.25
N LYS A 244 7.02 -28.50 -17.77
CA LYS A 244 6.94 -29.75 -17.00
C LYS A 244 8.32 -30.21 -16.46
N GLN A 245 9.39 -29.96 -17.20
CA GLN A 245 10.78 -30.23 -16.78
C GLN A 245 11.29 -29.20 -15.72
N GLY A 246 10.48 -28.19 -15.32
CA GLY A 246 10.91 -27.12 -14.42
C GLY A 246 11.85 -26.06 -15.08
N ARG A 247 12.06 -26.14 -16.39
CA ARG A 247 12.90 -25.22 -17.17
C ARG A 247 12.12 -23.98 -17.57
N HIS A 248 11.59 -23.25 -16.55
CA HIS A 248 10.67 -22.14 -16.76
C HIS A 248 11.23 -20.97 -17.61
N PRO A 249 12.52 -20.57 -17.51
CA PRO A 249 13.06 -19.53 -18.39
C PRO A 249 12.96 -19.89 -19.87
N GLU A 250 13.27 -21.13 -20.25
CA GLU A 250 13.16 -21.59 -21.65
C GLU A 250 11.70 -21.70 -22.09
N ALA A 251 10.81 -22.15 -21.20
CA ALA A 251 9.37 -22.16 -21.46
C ALA A 251 8.85 -20.75 -21.75
N ILE A 252 9.36 -19.70 -21.07
CA ILE A 252 9.00 -18.29 -21.32
C ILE A 252 9.44 -17.87 -22.73
N GLU A 253 10.69 -18.13 -23.11
CA GLU A 253 11.22 -17.76 -24.43
C GLU A 253 10.42 -18.40 -25.58
N LEU A 254 10.18 -19.72 -25.47
CA LEU A 254 9.43 -20.46 -26.48
C LEU A 254 7.95 -20.02 -26.53
N ALA A 255 7.31 -19.81 -25.39
CA ALA A 255 5.94 -19.34 -25.35
C ALA A 255 5.81 -17.92 -25.94
N MET A 256 6.78 -17.04 -25.70
CA MET A 256 6.82 -15.70 -26.33
C MET A 256 7.02 -15.79 -27.83
N ALA A 257 7.92 -16.66 -28.33
CA ALA A 257 8.12 -16.89 -29.76
C ALA A 257 6.86 -17.45 -30.44
N TYR A 258 6.15 -18.37 -29.76
CA TYR A 258 4.87 -18.88 -30.21
C TYR A 258 3.81 -17.77 -30.32
N LEU A 259 3.62 -17.01 -29.21
CA LEU A 259 2.60 -15.96 -29.14
C LEU A 259 2.85 -14.77 -30.06
N ALA A 260 4.10 -14.57 -30.51
CA ALA A 260 4.40 -13.61 -31.58
C ALA A 260 3.80 -14.03 -32.93
N ARG A 261 3.56 -15.33 -33.16
CA ARG A 261 2.93 -15.89 -34.35
C ARG A 261 1.42 -16.12 -34.19
N VAL A 262 0.99 -16.49 -32.98
CA VAL A 262 -0.41 -16.83 -32.64
C VAL A 262 -0.84 -16.04 -31.38
N PRO A 263 -1.11 -14.72 -31.52
CA PRO A 263 -1.35 -13.83 -30.38
C PRO A 263 -2.66 -14.08 -29.62
N ASP A 264 -3.61 -14.79 -30.22
CA ASP A 264 -4.94 -15.02 -29.63
C ASP A 264 -5.06 -16.35 -28.89
N ASP A 265 -3.99 -17.17 -28.84
CA ASP A 265 -4.03 -18.46 -28.13
C ASP A 265 -4.00 -18.26 -26.59
N ARG A 266 -5.14 -18.50 -25.96
CA ARG A 266 -5.30 -18.43 -24.51
C ARG A 266 -4.41 -19.42 -23.76
N HIS A 267 -4.18 -20.63 -24.33
CA HIS A 267 -3.36 -21.64 -23.70
C HIS A 267 -1.88 -21.20 -23.65
N GLY A 268 -1.36 -20.68 -24.75
CA GLY A 268 -0.01 -20.09 -24.81
C GLY A 268 0.16 -18.97 -23.78
N TRP A 269 -0.83 -18.09 -23.64
CA TRP A 269 -0.81 -17.03 -22.61
C TRP A 269 -0.84 -17.58 -21.19
N GLN A 270 -1.60 -18.64 -20.90
CA GLN A 270 -1.63 -19.29 -19.58
C GLN A 270 -0.28 -19.93 -19.24
N LEU A 271 0.35 -20.61 -20.20
CA LEU A 271 1.66 -21.23 -20.06
C LEU A 271 2.73 -20.16 -19.76
N LEU A 272 2.75 -19.08 -20.55
CA LEU A 272 3.66 -17.95 -20.32
C LEU A 272 3.46 -17.33 -18.95
N ALA A 273 2.21 -17.09 -18.56
CA ALA A 273 1.86 -16.49 -17.30
C ALA A 273 2.31 -17.33 -16.09
N THR A 274 2.03 -18.65 -16.14
CA THR A 274 2.41 -19.55 -15.06
C THR A 274 3.92 -19.68 -14.95
N SER A 275 4.64 -19.76 -16.08
CA SER A 275 6.11 -19.79 -16.11
C SER A 275 6.71 -18.51 -15.51
N ARG A 276 6.19 -17.34 -15.87
CA ARG A 276 6.62 -16.05 -15.28
C ARG A 276 6.34 -15.97 -13.78
N PHE A 277 5.19 -16.48 -13.35
CA PHE A 277 4.86 -16.49 -11.92
C PHE A 277 5.85 -17.33 -11.12
N LEU A 278 6.21 -18.53 -11.61
CA LEU A 278 7.15 -19.44 -10.95
C LEU A 278 8.59 -18.91 -10.96
N THR A 279 8.96 -18.07 -11.93
CA THR A 279 10.27 -17.36 -11.95
C THR A 279 10.27 -16.06 -11.14
N GLY A 280 9.14 -15.69 -10.50
CA GLY A 280 9.02 -14.49 -9.67
C GLY A 280 8.62 -13.22 -10.43
N ASP A 281 8.45 -13.24 -11.73
CA ASP A 281 7.92 -12.12 -12.52
C ASP A 281 6.38 -12.05 -12.37
N ARG A 282 5.93 -11.60 -11.19
CA ARG A 282 4.50 -11.51 -10.88
C ARG A 282 3.76 -10.47 -11.73
N ALA A 283 4.43 -9.41 -12.13
CA ALA A 283 3.82 -8.37 -12.95
C ALA A 283 3.56 -8.89 -14.38
N GLY A 284 4.58 -9.45 -15.01
CA GLY A 284 4.45 -10.05 -16.33
C GLY A 284 3.54 -11.29 -16.36
N ALA A 285 3.47 -12.05 -15.26
CA ALA A 285 2.52 -13.15 -15.12
C ALA A 285 1.07 -12.65 -15.17
N LEU A 286 0.75 -11.59 -14.40
CA LEU A 286 -0.60 -11.04 -14.37
C LEU A 286 -0.99 -10.43 -15.74
N GLU A 287 -0.05 -9.76 -16.42
CA GLU A 287 -0.27 -9.25 -17.78
C GLU A 287 -0.59 -10.38 -18.77
N ALA A 288 0.16 -11.48 -18.71
CA ALA A 288 -0.06 -12.64 -19.58
C ALA A 288 -1.39 -13.35 -19.27
N TRP A 289 -1.74 -13.55 -17.99
CA TRP A 289 -3.04 -14.10 -17.63
C TRP A 289 -4.20 -13.21 -18.08
N ASN A 290 -4.06 -11.89 -18.04
CA ASN A 290 -5.11 -10.98 -18.51
C ASN A 290 -5.36 -11.12 -20.03
N ARG A 291 -4.33 -11.45 -20.83
CA ARG A 291 -4.51 -11.81 -22.24
C ARG A 291 -5.34 -13.09 -22.41
N ALA A 292 -5.24 -14.02 -21.45
CA ALA A 292 -6.06 -15.23 -21.43
C ALA A 292 -7.46 -15.01 -20.81
N GLY A 293 -7.84 -13.78 -20.43
CA GLY A 293 -9.12 -13.48 -19.77
C GLY A 293 -9.17 -13.88 -18.31
N ARG A 294 -8.03 -13.99 -17.63
CA ARG A 294 -7.86 -14.42 -16.23
C ARG A 294 -6.84 -13.54 -15.52
N PRO A 295 -6.65 -13.64 -14.19
CA PRO A 295 -7.47 -14.37 -13.23
C PRO A 295 -8.62 -13.50 -12.70
N THR A 296 -9.68 -14.16 -12.21
CA THR A 296 -10.73 -13.47 -11.45
C THR A 296 -10.44 -13.52 -9.95
N ILE A 297 -10.83 -12.46 -9.24
CA ILE A 297 -10.65 -12.34 -7.80
C ILE A 297 -11.65 -13.28 -7.10
N ASP A 298 -11.15 -14.19 -6.27
CA ASP A 298 -11.96 -15.10 -5.48
C ASP A 298 -12.09 -14.64 -4.03
N LEU A 299 -10.97 -14.42 -3.36
CA LEU A 299 -10.92 -14.00 -1.96
C LEU A 299 -10.03 -12.79 -1.76
N VAL A 300 -10.34 -12.03 -0.72
CA VAL A 300 -9.49 -10.97 -0.18
C VAL A 300 -9.09 -11.35 1.22
N ARG A 301 -7.79 -11.48 1.45
CA ARG A 301 -7.21 -11.77 2.76
C ARG A 301 -6.45 -10.57 3.28
N VAL A 302 -6.67 -10.23 4.56
CA VAL A 302 -5.95 -9.15 5.23
C VAL A 302 -5.29 -9.70 6.48
N ASP A 303 -3.99 -9.58 6.55
CA ASP A 303 -3.16 -10.03 7.66
C ASP A 303 -2.49 -8.83 8.36
N GLY A 304 -2.36 -8.89 9.70
CA GLY A 304 -1.59 -7.93 10.49
C GLY A 304 -2.41 -6.78 11.11
N THR A 305 -3.72 -6.74 10.93
CA THR A 305 -4.60 -5.79 11.61
C THR A 305 -4.72 -6.10 13.10
N ARG A 306 -4.69 -5.05 13.93
CA ARG A 306 -4.88 -5.14 15.38
C ARG A 306 -5.90 -4.11 15.88
N HIS A 307 -5.87 -2.92 15.34
CA HIS A 307 -6.67 -1.76 15.74
C HIS A 307 -7.44 -1.14 14.58
N VAL A 308 -6.89 -1.25 13.35
CA VAL A 308 -7.59 -0.85 12.14
C VAL A 308 -8.60 -1.92 11.79
N ARG A 309 -9.85 -1.54 11.57
CA ARG A 309 -10.90 -2.48 11.20
C ARG A 309 -10.56 -3.14 9.87
N PHE A 310 -10.85 -4.43 9.77
CA PHE A 310 -10.66 -5.21 8.54
C PHE A 310 -11.30 -4.53 7.32
N ARG A 311 -12.53 -4.05 7.50
CA ARG A 311 -13.32 -3.40 6.45
C ARG A 311 -12.61 -2.17 5.86
N GLU A 312 -11.94 -1.37 6.67
CA GLU A 312 -11.22 -0.17 6.20
C GLU A 312 -10.13 -0.52 5.18
N ILE A 313 -9.46 -1.66 5.39
CA ILE A 313 -8.44 -2.15 4.44
C ILE A 313 -9.10 -2.68 3.17
N VAL A 314 -10.18 -3.44 3.27
CA VAL A 314 -10.89 -4.00 2.11
C VAL A 314 -11.51 -2.89 1.26
N ASP A 315 -12.13 -1.89 1.88
CA ASP A 315 -12.70 -0.74 1.17
C ASP A 315 -11.60 0.05 0.44
N ALA A 316 -10.42 0.21 1.06
CA ALA A 316 -9.27 0.86 0.43
C ALA A 316 -8.70 0.05 -0.74
N LEU A 317 -8.69 -1.28 -0.67
CA LEU A 317 -8.29 -2.15 -1.78
C LEU A 317 -9.15 -1.91 -3.02
N SER A 318 -10.44 -1.63 -2.83
CA SER A 318 -11.41 -1.41 -3.91
C SER A 318 -11.40 -2.52 -4.96
N VAL A 319 -11.32 -3.77 -4.51
CA VAL A 319 -11.40 -4.98 -5.35
C VAL A 319 -12.71 -5.73 -5.05
N ALA A 320 -13.34 -6.26 -6.07
CA ALA A 320 -14.60 -6.98 -5.95
C ALA A 320 -14.43 -8.45 -6.38
N HIS A 321 -15.18 -9.34 -5.74
CA HIS A 321 -15.25 -10.75 -6.14
C HIS A 321 -15.70 -10.88 -7.60
N ARG A 322 -15.31 -11.95 -8.27
CA ARG A 322 -15.66 -12.26 -9.66
C ARG A 322 -15.20 -11.24 -10.69
N THR A 323 -14.45 -10.20 -10.29
CA THR A 323 -13.84 -9.26 -11.22
C THR A 323 -12.43 -9.71 -11.61
N MET A 324 -11.99 -9.36 -12.81
CA MET A 324 -10.64 -9.68 -13.27
C MET A 324 -9.62 -8.82 -12.52
N LEU A 325 -8.62 -9.47 -11.93
CA LEU A 325 -7.48 -8.75 -11.36
C LEU A 325 -6.56 -8.29 -12.47
N THR A 326 -6.41 -6.95 -12.60
CA THR A 326 -5.50 -6.36 -13.60
C THR A 326 -4.24 -5.80 -12.94
N PRO A 327 -3.10 -5.69 -13.67
CA PRO A 327 -1.90 -5.03 -13.17
C PRO A 327 -2.16 -3.60 -12.68
N ALA A 328 -3.00 -2.85 -13.40
CA ALA A 328 -3.39 -1.50 -13.00
C ALA A 328 -4.23 -1.49 -11.72
N GLY A 329 -5.21 -2.41 -11.60
CA GLY A 329 -6.03 -2.57 -10.40
C GLY A 329 -5.20 -2.96 -9.17
N LEU A 330 -4.28 -3.92 -9.33
CA LEU A 330 -3.36 -4.30 -8.24
C LEU A 330 -2.44 -3.15 -7.82
N ALA A 331 -1.88 -2.43 -8.80
CA ALA A 331 -1.04 -1.27 -8.51
C ALA A 331 -1.82 -0.15 -7.79
N LEU A 332 -3.06 0.10 -8.20
CA LEU A 332 -3.94 1.07 -7.55
C LEU A 332 -4.31 0.64 -6.12
N ALA A 333 -4.63 -0.64 -5.91
CA ALA A 333 -4.91 -1.19 -4.58
C ALA A 333 -3.69 -1.03 -3.64
N ARG A 334 -2.48 -1.30 -4.14
CA ARG A 334 -1.22 -1.05 -3.40
C ARG A 334 -1.09 0.40 -2.96
N ARG A 335 -1.36 1.35 -3.86
CA ARG A 335 -1.31 2.79 -3.56
C ARG A 335 -2.28 3.18 -2.46
N ARG A 336 -3.53 2.76 -2.59
CA ARG A 336 -4.60 3.14 -1.67
C ARG A 336 -4.40 2.57 -0.26
N VAL A 337 -4.01 1.30 -0.15
CA VAL A 337 -3.73 0.69 1.17
C VAL A 337 -2.50 1.30 1.82
N ALA A 338 -1.43 1.54 1.06
CA ALA A 338 -0.23 2.20 1.58
C ALA A 338 -0.49 3.64 2.05
N GLU A 339 -1.57 4.25 1.58
CA GLU A 339 -1.96 5.62 1.93
C GLU A 339 -2.74 5.72 3.25
N ILE A 340 -3.22 4.63 3.83
CA ILE A 340 -3.97 4.64 5.09
C ILE A 340 -3.08 5.21 6.22
N PRO A 341 -3.48 6.32 6.86
CA PRO A 341 -2.58 7.06 7.75
C PRO A 341 -2.11 6.27 8.97
N ALA A 342 -2.95 5.39 9.52
CA ALA A 342 -2.61 4.55 10.66
C ALA A 342 -1.65 3.39 10.31
N LEU A 343 -1.41 3.11 9.04
CA LEU A 343 -0.47 2.08 8.64
C LEU A 343 0.95 2.64 8.58
N ARG A 344 1.89 1.84 9.04
CA ARG A 344 3.31 2.09 8.91
C ARG A 344 3.84 1.54 7.59
N TRP A 345 3.31 0.40 7.17
CA TRP A 345 3.72 -0.33 6.00
C TRP A 345 2.58 -1.25 5.55
N ALA A 346 2.46 -1.44 4.25
CA ALA A 346 1.52 -2.36 3.64
C ALA A 346 2.10 -2.97 2.37
N VAL A 347 1.85 -4.25 2.16
CA VAL A 347 2.09 -4.96 0.91
C VAL A 347 0.79 -5.57 0.44
N VAL A 348 0.44 -5.32 -0.81
CA VAL A 348 -0.69 -5.98 -1.46
C VAL A 348 -0.14 -6.83 -2.59
N ASP A 349 -0.46 -8.10 -2.57
CA ASP A 349 -0.03 -9.08 -3.56
C ASP A 349 -1.17 -10.03 -3.89
N TYR A 350 -0.94 -10.98 -4.79
CA TYR A 350 -1.93 -11.97 -5.17
C TYR A 350 -1.32 -13.38 -5.18
N GLN A 351 -2.16 -14.36 -4.89
CA GLN A 351 -1.81 -15.77 -4.92
C GLN A 351 -2.75 -16.48 -5.88
N PRO A 352 -2.26 -17.10 -6.95
CA PRO A 352 -3.07 -17.92 -7.83
C PRO A 352 -3.62 -19.15 -7.08
N VAL A 353 -4.87 -19.46 -7.37
CA VAL A 353 -5.56 -20.64 -6.87
C VAL A 353 -6.02 -21.48 -8.07
N VAL A 354 -6.23 -22.77 -7.88
CA VAL A 354 -6.70 -23.67 -8.96
C VAL A 354 -8.02 -23.15 -9.54
N GLY A 355 -8.19 -23.27 -10.86
CA GLY A 355 -9.42 -22.82 -11.54
C GLY A 355 -9.32 -21.44 -12.20
N GLY A 356 -8.14 -20.81 -12.21
CA GLY A 356 -7.92 -19.52 -12.86
C GLY A 356 -8.45 -18.34 -12.06
N VAL A 357 -8.52 -18.49 -10.74
CA VAL A 357 -8.87 -17.45 -9.79
C VAL A 357 -7.67 -17.08 -8.92
N VAL A 358 -7.74 -15.96 -8.23
CA VAL A 358 -6.69 -15.47 -7.31
C VAL A 358 -7.28 -15.04 -5.97
N GLU A 359 -6.48 -15.26 -4.93
CA GLU A 359 -6.63 -14.61 -3.64
C GLU A 359 -5.79 -13.32 -3.65
N VAL A 360 -6.41 -12.17 -3.37
CA VAL A 360 -5.70 -10.92 -3.13
C VAL A 360 -5.36 -10.83 -1.66
N ARG A 361 -4.08 -10.67 -1.35
CA ARG A 361 -3.58 -10.63 0.02
C ARG A 361 -2.99 -9.27 0.36
N ALA A 362 -3.50 -8.63 1.41
CA ALA A 362 -2.95 -7.42 1.99
C ALA A 362 -2.30 -7.76 3.34
N THR A 363 -0.99 -7.57 3.44
CA THR A 363 -0.26 -7.68 4.71
C THR A 363 0.06 -6.27 5.19
N VAL A 364 -0.41 -5.92 6.38
CA VAL A 364 -0.29 -4.58 6.93
C VAL A 364 0.45 -4.57 8.27
N VAL A 365 1.16 -3.48 8.52
CA VAL A 365 1.80 -3.20 9.82
C VAL A 365 1.29 -1.86 10.28
N GLU A 366 0.58 -1.87 11.38
CA GLU A 366 0.01 -0.66 11.99
C GLU A 366 1.06 0.17 12.73
N ARG A 367 0.83 1.47 12.79
CA ARG A 367 1.50 2.35 13.74
C ARG A 367 1.00 2.01 15.15
N PRO A 368 1.84 2.12 16.18
CA PRO A 368 1.35 1.96 17.55
C PRO A 368 0.32 3.04 17.86
N ARG A 369 -0.76 2.68 18.58
CA ARG A 369 -1.77 3.64 19.05
C ARG A 369 -1.15 4.78 19.86
N LEU A 370 -0.28 4.40 20.77
CA LEU A 370 0.53 5.31 21.58
C LEU A 370 2.01 5.00 21.29
N PRO A 371 2.84 6.01 21.08
CA PRO A 371 4.26 5.80 20.89
C PRO A 371 4.86 5.19 22.15
N ARG A 372 5.76 4.20 21.99
CA ARG A 372 6.51 3.64 23.12
C ARG A 372 7.36 4.73 23.76
N PRO A 373 7.33 4.93 25.10
CA PRO A 373 7.93 6.10 25.75
C PRO A 373 9.38 6.36 25.36
N TRP A 374 10.23 5.34 25.36
CA TRP A 374 11.66 5.50 25.05
C TRP A 374 11.95 5.82 23.56
N ARG A 375 11.17 5.22 22.64
CA ARG A 375 11.31 5.50 21.18
C ARG A 375 10.79 6.88 20.83
N TRP A 376 9.72 7.28 21.48
CA TRP A 376 9.17 8.63 21.33
C TRP A 376 10.15 9.66 21.88
N ALA A 377 10.76 9.42 23.06
CA ALA A 377 11.75 10.29 23.65
C ALA A 377 12.98 10.45 22.72
N ALA A 378 13.52 9.34 22.21
CA ALA A 378 14.68 9.38 21.31
C ALA A 378 14.38 10.14 20.00
N ALA A 379 13.26 9.83 19.34
CA ALA A 379 12.83 10.54 18.13
C ALA A 379 12.49 12.01 18.40
N GLY A 380 11.92 12.30 19.57
CA GLY A 380 11.62 13.64 20.06
C GLY A 380 12.86 14.47 20.28
N VAL A 381 13.89 13.93 20.90
CA VAL A 381 15.17 14.62 21.12
C VAL A 381 15.83 14.96 19.79
N ILE A 382 15.92 14.02 18.85
CA ILE A 382 16.48 14.26 17.52
C ILE A 382 15.71 15.37 16.79
N ARG A 383 14.38 15.34 16.86
CA ARG A 383 13.53 16.35 16.22
C ARG A 383 13.63 17.72 16.89
N ALA A 384 13.70 17.73 18.22
CA ALA A 384 13.93 18.95 18.99
C ALA A 384 15.25 19.62 18.63
N LEU A 385 16.33 18.85 18.54
CA LEU A 385 17.65 19.34 18.18
C LEU A 385 17.78 19.77 16.72
N ALA A 386 17.12 19.05 15.81
CA ALA A 386 17.24 19.31 14.37
C ALA A 386 16.27 20.37 13.85
N HIS A 387 15.10 20.53 14.47
CA HIS A 387 14.00 21.33 13.92
C HIS A 387 13.32 22.25 14.93
N ASP A 388 13.79 22.31 16.16
CA ASP A 388 13.13 23.03 17.27
C ASP A 388 11.64 22.66 17.37
N GLU A 389 11.32 21.38 17.23
CA GLU A 389 9.93 20.91 17.14
C GLU A 389 9.70 19.62 17.92
N ALA A 390 8.58 19.57 18.64
CA ALA A 390 8.02 18.35 19.20
C ALA A 390 6.75 17.96 18.42
N ALA A 391 6.53 16.67 18.21
CA ALA A 391 5.31 16.17 17.61
C ALA A 391 4.87 14.84 18.21
N LEU A 392 3.56 14.66 18.28
CA LEU A 392 2.90 13.45 18.76
C LEU A 392 1.92 12.97 17.70
N ASP A 393 1.99 11.68 17.39
CA ASP A 393 1.07 11.02 16.48
C ASP A 393 0.37 9.87 17.22
N LEU A 394 -0.95 9.81 17.10
CA LEU A 394 -1.82 8.78 17.67
C LEU A 394 -2.58 8.09 16.54
N ALA A 395 -2.41 6.78 16.40
CA ALA A 395 -2.95 6.03 15.27
C ALA A 395 -4.18 5.22 15.65
N SER A 396 -5.20 5.25 14.79
CA SER A 396 -6.39 4.37 14.86
C SER A 396 -7.05 4.33 16.24
N LEU A 397 -7.34 5.48 16.83
CA LEU A 397 -8.03 5.57 18.11
C LEU A 397 -9.46 5.04 18.02
N THR A 398 -10.13 5.28 16.88
CA THR A 398 -11.51 4.85 16.61
C THR A 398 -11.59 3.54 15.82
N GLY A 399 -10.47 3.05 15.29
CA GLY A 399 -10.42 1.89 14.40
C GLY A 399 -10.62 2.21 12.91
N GLY A 400 -10.84 3.46 12.55
CA GLY A 400 -11.05 3.90 11.16
C GLY A 400 -9.78 4.10 10.34
N GLY A 401 -8.61 3.66 10.85
CA GLY A 401 -7.34 3.85 10.14
C GLY A 401 -6.83 5.30 10.15
N GLU A 402 -7.37 6.14 11.01
CA GLU A 402 -7.03 7.55 11.13
C GLU A 402 -5.71 7.77 11.90
N LEU A 403 -5.07 8.93 11.63
CA LEU A 403 -3.91 9.43 12.35
C LEU A 403 -4.21 10.82 12.90
N TRP A 404 -4.17 10.95 14.20
CA TRP A 404 -4.22 12.21 14.92
C TRP A 404 -2.80 12.71 15.12
N SER A 405 -2.56 13.98 14.86
CA SER A 405 -1.24 14.59 14.97
C SER A 405 -1.30 15.92 15.70
N GLY A 406 -0.34 16.15 16.59
CA GLY A 406 -0.07 17.44 17.21
C GLY A 406 1.40 17.79 17.01
N ALA A 407 1.70 19.05 16.68
CA ALA A 407 3.06 19.52 16.52
C ALA A 407 3.22 20.90 17.13
N TRP A 408 4.30 21.09 17.89
CA TRP A 408 4.72 22.35 18.45
C TRP A 408 6.15 22.65 18.05
N ARG A 409 6.35 23.71 17.28
CA ARG A 409 7.65 24.22 16.86
C ARG A 409 7.90 25.54 17.57
N TRP A 410 9.01 25.62 18.28
CA TRP A 410 9.44 26.79 19.04
C TRP A 410 10.55 27.59 18.35
N ALA A 411 10.99 27.17 17.16
CA ALA A 411 11.96 27.90 16.34
C ALA A 411 11.61 29.39 16.27
N SER A 412 12.50 30.27 16.71
CA SER A 412 12.23 31.67 16.91
C SER A 412 11.78 32.40 15.63
N ALA A 413 12.29 31.98 14.49
CA ALA A 413 11.95 32.57 13.19
C ALA A 413 10.53 32.18 12.70
N ARG A 414 10.02 30.99 13.09
CA ARG A 414 8.72 30.52 12.66
C ARG A 414 8.07 29.60 13.72
N PRO A 415 7.71 30.13 14.89
CA PRO A 415 6.99 29.32 15.87
C PRO A 415 5.62 28.88 15.34
N ARG A 416 5.23 27.64 15.67
CA ARG A 416 3.99 27.02 15.18
C ARG A 416 3.40 26.05 16.19
N LEU A 417 2.09 26.12 16.36
CA LEU A 417 1.30 25.07 17.00
C LEU A 417 0.29 24.57 15.98
N ALA A 418 0.24 23.25 15.76
CA ALA A 418 -0.68 22.62 14.82
C ALA A 418 -1.28 21.36 15.39
N VAL A 419 -2.54 21.11 15.06
CA VAL A 419 -3.25 19.87 15.33
C VAL A 419 -3.97 19.43 14.07
N GLY A 420 -4.08 18.12 13.87
CA GLY A 420 -4.76 17.60 12.69
C GLY A 420 -5.19 16.16 12.86
N VAL A 421 -6.09 15.74 11.99
CA VAL A 421 -6.50 14.34 11.80
C VAL A 421 -6.60 14.05 10.32
N ALA A 422 -6.10 12.89 9.91
CA ALA A 422 -6.24 12.37 8.58
C ALA A 422 -6.78 10.93 8.66
N GLY A 423 -7.74 10.58 7.82
CA GLY A 423 -8.35 9.25 7.80
C GLY A 423 -8.99 8.93 6.45
N LEU A 424 -9.45 7.70 6.29
CA LEU A 424 -10.17 7.28 5.09
C LEU A 424 -11.45 8.10 4.91
N ALA A 425 -11.71 8.51 3.70
CA ALA A 425 -12.92 9.24 3.36
C ALA A 425 -14.06 8.26 3.04
N HIS A 426 -15.14 8.35 3.81
CA HIS A 426 -16.36 7.54 3.61
C HIS A 426 -17.44 8.32 2.81
N ILE A 427 -17.04 9.00 1.74
CA ILE A 427 -17.90 9.86 0.92
C ILE A 427 -18.15 9.28 -0.49
N GLY A 428 -18.00 7.97 -0.66
CA GLY A 428 -18.17 7.30 -1.95
C GLY A 428 -16.98 7.41 -2.91
N LEU A 429 -15.99 8.23 -2.57
CA LEU A 429 -14.71 8.35 -3.29
C LEU A 429 -13.57 7.84 -2.41
N PRO A 430 -12.77 6.87 -2.88
CA PRO A 430 -11.64 6.38 -2.12
C PRO A 430 -10.55 7.45 -2.05
N GLY A 431 -10.12 7.78 -0.83
CA GLY A 431 -9.09 8.79 -0.58
C GLY A 431 -8.97 9.10 0.89
N ILE A 432 -8.13 10.08 1.20
CA ILE A 432 -7.86 10.54 2.56
C ILE A 432 -8.50 11.91 2.76
N LEU A 433 -9.35 12.00 3.76
CA LEU A 433 -9.89 13.26 4.27
C LEU A 433 -8.98 13.74 5.41
N GLN A 434 -8.65 15.03 5.39
CA GLN A 434 -7.75 15.64 6.35
C GLN A 434 -8.34 16.92 6.91
N PHE A 435 -8.25 17.08 8.23
CA PHE A 435 -8.54 18.34 8.94
C PHE A 435 -7.27 18.82 9.63
N THR A 436 -6.97 20.11 9.53
CA THR A 436 -5.79 20.72 10.15
C THR A 436 -6.15 22.09 10.68
N GLY A 437 -5.79 22.34 11.95
CA GLY A 437 -5.83 23.68 12.55
C GLY A 437 -4.42 24.09 12.98
N ALA A 438 -4.04 25.32 12.72
CA ALA A 438 -2.72 25.81 13.16
C ALA A 438 -2.71 27.30 13.48
N ARG A 439 -1.77 27.66 14.36
CA ARG A 439 -1.30 29.03 14.60
C ARG A 439 0.18 29.08 14.30
N GLU A 440 0.57 30.03 13.44
CA GLU A 440 1.95 30.24 13.01
C GLU A 440 2.33 31.70 13.18
N GLN A 441 3.61 31.95 13.44
CA GLN A 441 4.20 33.30 13.38
C GLN A 441 5.34 33.27 12.38
N PHE A 442 5.50 34.35 11.65
CA PHE A 442 6.58 34.53 10.67
C PHE A 442 7.34 35.79 11.08
N ARG A 443 8.63 35.63 11.32
CA ARG A 443 9.53 36.73 11.65
C ARG A 443 10.55 36.87 10.54
N LEU A 444 10.49 37.95 9.81
CA LEU A 444 11.29 38.17 8.62
C LEU A 444 12.10 39.48 8.77
N ALA A 445 13.39 39.42 8.48
CA ALA A 445 14.22 40.59 8.31
C ALA A 445 14.01 41.15 6.90
N LEU A 446 13.42 42.32 6.77
CA LEU A 446 13.25 43.00 5.48
C LEU A 446 14.56 43.71 5.06
N ASP A 447 15.27 44.30 6.00
CA ASP A 447 16.61 44.85 5.84
C ASP A 447 17.47 44.40 7.04
N PRO A 448 18.70 43.89 6.83
CA PRO A 448 19.54 43.40 7.91
C PRO A 448 19.82 44.47 9.01
N ALA A 449 19.64 45.75 8.69
CA ALA A 449 20.00 46.84 9.59
C ALA A 449 18.82 47.50 10.34
N THR A 450 17.58 47.44 9.82
CA THR A 450 16.56 48.39 10.31
C THR A 450 15.10 47.94 10.32
N ALA A 451 14.67 46.93 9.57
CA ALA A 451 13.25 46.60 9.47
C ALA A 451 12.98 45.09 9.63
N THR A 452 12.19 44.75 10.65
CA THR A 452 11.63 43.41 10.84
C THR A 452 10.13 43.45 10.64
N THR A 453 9.61 42.39 10.01
CA THR A 453 8.17 42.17 9.89
C THR A 453 7.79 40.92 10.66
N GLU A 454 6.74 41.07 11.47
CA GLU A 454 6.13 39.89 12.14
C GLU A 454 4.68 39.74 11.66
N GLU A 455 4.36 38.57 11.15
CA GLU A 455 3.00 38.21 10.78
C GLU A 455 2.56 36.99 11.57
N THR A 456 1.35 37.03 12.09
CA THR A 456 0.69 35.87 12.72
C THR A 456 -0.43 35.36 11.82
N ARG A 457 -0.48 34.06 11.60
CA ARG A 457 -1.52 33.38 10.87
C ARG A 457 -2.21 32.34 11.76
N ARG A 458 -3.54 32.30 11.69
CA ARG A 458 -4.36 31.21 12.25
C ARG A 458 -5.20 30.64 11.12
N PHE A 459 -5.28 29.33 11.01
CA PHE A 459 -6.10 28.73 9.97
C PHE A 459 -6.73 27.41 10.40
N ALA A 460 -7.86 27.10 9.76
CA ALA A 460 -8.47 25.77 9.74
C ALA A 460 -8.61 25.34 8.29
N GLN A 461 -8.24 24.10 7.99
CA GLN A 461 -8.23 23.55 6.65
C GLN A 461 -8.91 22.20 6.63
N VAL A 462 -9.72 21.94 5.62
CA VAL A 462 -10.15 20.61 5.20
C VAL A 462 -9.55 20.28 3.85
N GLY A 463 -8.98 19.09 3.71
CA GLY A 463 -8.37 18.62 2.47
C GLY A 463 -8.83 17.22 2.14
N PHE A 464 -8.89 16.91 0.87
CA PHE A 464 -9.15 15.58 0.34
C PHE A 464 -8.14 15.27 -0.76
N GLY A 465 -7.64 14.05 -0.80
CA GLY A 465 -6.77 13.57 -1.87
C GLY A 465 -6.77 12.05 -1.94
N GLY A 466 -6.60 11.53 -3.13
CA GLY A 466 -6.60 10.08 -3.32
C GLY A 466 -6.13 9.66 -4.70
N TRP A 467 -5.79 8.39 -4.84
CA TRP A 467 -5.32 7.82 -6.10
C TRP A 467 -6.49 7.53 -7.04
N LEU A 468 -6.55 8.21 -8.19
CA LEU A 468 -7.46 7.88 -9.29
C LEU A 468 -6.95 6.70 -10.10
N THR A 469 -5.64 6.69 -10.36
CA THR A 469 -4.93 5.57 -10.97
C THR A 469 -3.65 5.30 -10.18
N ALA A 470 -2.92 4.24 -10.48
CA ALA A 470 -1.64 3.99 -9.82
C ALA A 470 -0.57 5.09 -10.08
N ALA A 471 -0.80 5.93 -11.08
CA ALA A 471 0.09 7.01 -11.48
C ALA A 471 -0.41 8.41 -11.10
N LEU A 472 -1.72 8.62 -10.94
CA LEU A 472 -2.33 9.94 -10.81
C LEU A 472 -3.01 10.12 -9.45
N ARG A 473 -2.56 11.12 -8.70
CA ARG A 473 -3.08 11.48 -7.38
C ARG A 473 -3.47 12.96 -7.32
N PRO A 474 -4.72 13.34 -7.58
CA PRO A 474 -5.23 14.69 -7.32
C PRO A 474 -5.44 14.94 -5.82
N SER A 475 -5.50 16.23 -5.47
CA SER A 475 -5.87 16.72 -4.15
C SER A 475 -6.57 18.06 -4.24
N VAL A 476 -7.47 18.32 -3.30
CA VAL A 476 -8.15 19.60 -3.14
C VAL A 476 -8.18 19.98 -1.67
N ALA A 477 -8.20 21.27 -1.35
CA ALA A 477 -8.37 21.73 0.01
C ALA A 477 -9.10 23.08 0.04
N LEU A 478 -9.81 23.30 1.15
CA LEU A 478 -10.39 24.59 1.52
C LEU A 478 -9.79 25.01 2.85
N ARG A 479 -9.36 26.26 2.96
CA ARG A 479 -8.72 26.83 4.14
C ARG A 479 -9.34 28.18 4.48
N LEU A 480 -9.83 28.30 5.71
CA LEU A 480 -10.20 29.57 6.30
C LEU A 480 -9.00 30.06 7.11
N GLU A 481 -8.51 31.25 6.79
CA GLU A 481 -7.32 31.79 7.43
C GLU A 481 -7.50 33.27 7.85
N ARG A 482 -6.92 33.59 8.99
CA ARG A 482 -6.87 34.92 9.53
C ARG A 482 -5.41 35.28 9.82
N TRP A 483 -4.99 36.42 9.29
CA TRP A 483 -3.67 37.00 9.47
C TRP A 483 -3.70 38.20 10.42
N SER A 484 -2.54 38.59 10.92
CA SER A 484 -2.34 39.92 11.58
C SER A 484 -2.81 41.05 10.66
N ALA A 485 -3.03 42.23 11.23
CA ALA A 485 -3.66 43.38 10.55
C ALA A 485 -5.08 43.09 10.00
N ASN A 486 -5.82 42.20 10.68
CA ASN A 486 -7.23 41.87 10.43
C ASN A 486 -7.55 41.31 9.00
N ARG A 487 -6.53 40.76 8.32
CA ARG A 487 -6.71 40.15 7.01
C ARG A 487 -7.31 38.72 7.16
N ALA A 488 -8.39 38.46 6.47
CA ALA A 488 -9.04 37.13 6.45
C ALA A 488 -9.27 36.67 5.03
N TYR A 489 -9.03 35.37 4.79
CA TYR A 489 -9.16 34.76 3.47
C TYR A 489 -9.84 33.41 3.54
N LEU A 490 -10.61 33.09 2.50
CA LEU A 490 -11.02 31.74 2.15
C LEU A 490 -10.16 31.26 0.99
N THR A 491 -9.30 30.30 1.22
CA THR A 491 -8.36 29.80 0.22
C THR A 491 -8.82 28.46 -0.31
N ALA A 492 -8.99 28.37 -1.62
CA ALA A 492 -9.17 27.12 -2.34
C ALA A 492 -7.82 26.68 -2.92
N ALA A 493 -7.49 25.41 -2.74
CA ALA A 493 -6.27 24.80 -3.25
C ALA A 493 -6.59 23.56 -4.09
N ALA A 494 -5.86 23.36 -5.18
CA ALA A 494 -5.88 22.14 -5.97
C ALA A 494 -4.45 21.72 -6.29
N GLY A 495 -4.23 20.41 -6.34
CA GLY A 495 -2.92 19.84 -6.65
C GLY A 495 -3.04 18.51 -7.37
N VAL A 496 -1.97 18.14 -8.04
CA VAL A 496 -1.83 16.85 -8.71
C VAL A 496 -0.40 16.35 -8.53
N ALA A 497 -0.29 15.05 -8.27
CA ALA A 497 0.98 14.33 -8.35
C ALA A 497 0.86 13.22 -9.40
N VAL A 498 1.87 13.11 -10.26
CA VAL A 498 1.99 12.07 -11.27
C VAL A 498 3.24 11.26 -10.98
N HIS A 499 3.07 9.95 -10.82
CA HIS A 499 4.13 9.01 -10.50
C HIS A 499 4.40 8.05 -11.65
N THR A 500 5.65 7.72 -11.91
CA THR A 500 5.98 6.56 -12.74
C THR A 500 5.68 5.26 -11.99
N ARG A 501 5.60 4.14 -12.71
CA ARG A 501 5.27 2.81 -12.14
C ARG A 501 6.22 2.38 -11.02
N ASP A 502 7.48 2.77 -11.12
CA ASP A 502 8.56 2.45 -10.16
C ASP A 502 8.85 3.56 -9.15
N ASP A 503 8.05 4.63 -9.13
CA ASP A 503 8.23 5.84 -8.30
C ASP A 503 9.57 6.57 -8.50
N ARG A 504 10.27 6.28 -9.59
CA ARG A 504 11.54 6.96 -9.86
C ARG A 504 11.36 8.41 -10.26
N LEU A 505 10.27 8.73 -10.95
CA LEU A 505 9.93 10.11 -11.30
C LEU A 505 8.58 10.48 -10.73
N ILE A 506 8.53 11.59 -10.00
CA ILE A 506 7.33 12.18 -9.44
C ILE A 506 7.24 13.62 -9.95
N LEU A 507 6.17 13.94 -10.65
CA LEU A 507 5.84 15.30 -11.07
C LEU A 507 4.73 15.83 -10.17
N THR A 508 4.85 17.07 -9.72
CA THR A 508 3.86 17.72 -8.86
C THR A 508 3.50 19.08 -9.41
N ALA A 509 2.23 19.45 -9.33
CA ALA A 509 1.78 20.81 -9.56
C ALA A 509 0.68 21.15 -8.56
N SER A 510 0.70 22.38 -8.02
CA SER A 510 -0.36 22.87 -7.15
C SER A 510 -0.61 24.35 -7.35
N GLY A 511 -1.87 24.76 -7.12
CA GLY A 511 -2.28 26.14 -7.16
C GLY A 511 -3.23 26.44 -6.01
N GLU A 512 -3.15 27.67 -5.49
CA GLU A 512 -4.05 28.18 -4.47
C GLU A 512 -4.57 29.55 -4.87
N HIS A 513 -5.84 29.78 -4.60
CA HIS A 513 -6.49 31.07 -4.75
C HIS A 513 -7.15 31.47 -3.43
N ALA A 514 -6.74 32.57 -2.87
CA ALA A 514 -7.22 33.12 -1.62
C ALA A 514 -8.16 34.31 -1.87
N LEU A 515 -9.43 34.09 -1.64
CA LEU A 515 -10.47 35.11 -1.69
C LEU A 515 -10.45 35.90 -0.40
N ALA A 516 -10.34 37.22 -0.50
CA ALA A 516 -10.39 38.09 0.67
C ALA A 516 -11.83 38.18 1.22
N LEU A 517 -11.98 37.95 2.53
CA LEU A 517 -13.28 38.05 3.23
C LEU A 517 -13.57 39.46 3.79
N ALA A 518 -12.62 40.39 3.61
CA ALA A 518 -12.73 41.81 4.00
C ALA A 518 -12.11 42.68 2.90
N SER A 519 -11.95 43.99 3.13
CA SER A 519 -11.48 45.02 2.16
C SER A 519 -10.02 44.87 1.70
N HIS A 520 -9.52 43.64 1.60
CA HIS A 520 -8.18 43.29 1.10
C HIS A 520 -8.23 42.73 -0.32
N ARG A 521 -7.07 42.61 -0.96
CA ARG A 521 -6.97 42.05 -2.31
C ARG A 521 -6.79 40.54 -2.24
N PRO A 522 -7.45 39.77 -3.14
CA PRO A 522 -7.20 38.35 -3.27
C PRO A 522 -5.77 38.08 -3.73
N TYR A 523 -5.22 36.91 -3.38
CA TYR A 523 -3.90 36.53 -3.84
C TYR A 523 -3.89 35.10 -4.38
N THR A 524 -2.87 34.79 -5.18
CA THR A 524 -2.63 33.47 -5.75
C THR A 524 -1.22 33.04 -5.44
N ARG A 525 -1.03 31.74 -5.31
CA ARG A 525 0.28 31.10 -5.28
C ARG A 525 0.25 29.75 -5.96
N GLY A 526 1.40 29.27 -6.40
CA GLY A 526 1.50 27.98 -7.02
C GLY A 526 2.90 27.40 -6.94
N SER A 527 2.98 26.11 -7.22
CA SER A 527 4.24 25.39 -7.32
C SER A 527 4.15 24.32 -8.40
N ALA A 528 5.27 24.04 -9.04
CA ALA A 528 5.44 22.89 -9.91
C ALA A 528 6.83 22.30 -9.67
N GLY A 529 6.95 20.98 -9.74
CA GLY A 529 8.23 20.34 -9.47
C GLY A 529 8.32 18.94 -10.06
N ALA A 530 9.55 18.50 -10.22
CA ALA A 530 9.92 17.15 -10.59
C ALA A 530 10.94 16.62 -9.60
N MET A 531 10.76 15.39 -9.16
CA MET A 531 11.72 14.63 -8.36
C MET A 531 12.03 13.32 -9.06
N TRP A 532 13.30 13.01 -9.19
CA TRP A 532 13.77 11.75 -9.74
C TRP A 532 14.74 11.07 -8.78
N ALA A 533 14.70 9.74 -8.71
CA ALA A 533 15.65 8.94 -7.96
C ALA A 533 15.99 7.65 -8.71
N SER A 534 17.28 7.28 -8.79
CA SER A 534 17.71 6.06 -9.47
C SER A 534 17.33 4.78 -8.71
N ALA A 535 17.26 4.87 -7.37
CA ALA A 535 16.83 3.79 -6.48
C ALA A 535 16.19 4.36 -5.21
N PRO A 536 15.23 3.66 -4.59
CA PRO A 536 14.68 4.05 -3.30
C PRO A 536 15.60 3.67 -2.14
N GLY A 537 15.66 4.52 -1.11
CA GLY A 537 16.32 4.26 0.17
C GLY A 537 17.85 4.37 0.13
N LEU A 538 18.47 3.97 1.25
CA LEU A 538 19.94 4.08 1.47
C LEU A 538 20.71 2.78 1.30
N THR A 539 20.08 1.68 0.94
CA THR A 539 20.71 0.34 0.91
C THR A 539 21.55 0.10 -0.32
N ARG A 540 21.47 0.95 -1.33
CA ARG A 540 22.23 0.93 -2.58
C ARG A 540 22.70 2.34 -2.92
N ALA A 541 23.75 2.44 -3.72
CA ALA A 541 24.15 3.72 -4.29
C ALA A 541 23.00 4.30 -5.11
N ALA A 542 22.64 5.54 -4.84
CA ALA A 542 21.49 6.20 -5.45
C ALA A 542 21.81 7.65 -5.82
N TRP A 543 21.32 8.04 -6.98
CA TRP A 543 21.27 9.42 -7.43
C TRP A 543 19.88 9.97 -7.26
N SER A 544 19.77 11.22 -6.91
CA SER A 544 18.47 11.93 -6.88
C SER A 544 18.63 13.31 -7.50
N ALA A 545 17.59 13.75 -8.20
CA ALA A 545 17.51 15.08 -8.77
C ALA A 545 16.15 15.69 -8.43
N ARG A 546 16.14 17.00 -8.25
CA ARG A 546 14.92 17.79 -8.08
C ARG A 546 15.00 19.05 -8.91
N LEU A 547 13.86 19.46 -9.44
CA LEU A 547 13.67 20.73 -10.13
C LEU A 547 12.32 21.28 -9.69
N GLY A 548 12.22 22.60 -9.50
CA GLY A 548 10.93 23.17 -9.16
C GLY A 548 10.87 24.69 -9.33
N VAL A 549 9.64 25.18 -9.34
CA VAL A 549 9.29 26.59 -9.30
C VAL A 549 8.19 26.80 -8.28
N ASP A 550 8.37 27.77 -7.41
CA ASP A 550 7.37 28.24 -6.46
C ASP A 550 7.14 29.73 -6.69
N TRP A 551 5.88 30.17 -6.67
CA TRP A 551 5.56 31.56 -6.93
C TRP A 551 4.35 32.05 -6.14
N THR A 552 4.27 33.36 -5.92
CA THR A 552 3.13 34.02 -5.29
C THR A 552 2.89 35.42 -5.88
N SER A 553 1.65 35.90 -5.81
CA SER A 553 1.30 37.22 -6.25
C SER A 553 1.84 38.31 -5.30
N ARG A 554 2.00 39.54 -5.80
CA ARG A 554 2.57 40.70 -5.04
C ARG A 554 1.81 41.04 -3.76
N VAL A 555 0.50 40.83 -3.77
CA VAL A 555 -0.40 41.19 -2.68
C VAL A 555 -0.53 40.14 -1.60
N ALA A 556 0.13 38.98 -1.78
CA ALA A 556 0.10 37.91 -0.81
C ALA A 556 0.83 38.32 0.49
N PRO A 557 0.35 37.87 1.66
CA PRO A 557 1.08 38.04 2.92
C PRO A 557 2.51 37.48 2.79
N VAL A 558 3.50 38.21 3.30
CA VAL A 558 4.93 37.85 3.16
C VAL A 558 5.22 36.47 3.78
N GLY A 559 4.53 36.14 4.85
CA GLY A 559 4.62 34.79 5.45
C GLY A 559 4.21 33.63 4.53
N THR A 560 3.57 33.89 3.36
CA THR A 560 3.25 32.87 2.34
C THR A 560 4.28 32.79 1.23
N TRP A 561 5.25 33.70 1.17
CA TRP A 561 6.23 33.74 0.11
C TRP A 561 7.18 32.52 0.20
N PRO A 562 7.59 31.93 -0.91
CA PRO A 562 8.56 30.85 -0.90
C PRO A 562 9.91 31.31 -0.35
N VAL A 563 10.59 30.39 0.35
CA VAL A 563 11.85 30.65 1.05
C VAL A 563 12.84 29.55 0.70
N VAL A 564 14.10 29.94 0.45
CA VAL A 564 15.23 29.01 0.33
C VAL A 564 16.07 29.03 1.60
N GLY A 565 16.68 27.91 1.96
CA GLY A 565 17.69 27.85 3.01
C GLY A 565 17.59 26.61 3.88
N GLY A 566 18.74 26.16 4.37
CA GLY A 566 18.87 25.03 5.26
C GLY A 566 18.37 23.72 4.69
N ASN A 567 18.03 22.80 5.57
CA ASN A 567 17.48 21.48 5.24
C ASN A 567 16.15 21.21 5.97
N LEU A 568 15.36 22.25 6.15
CA LEU A 568 14.10 22.20 6.87
C LEU A 568 12.92 21.87 5.95
N SER A 569 11.92 21.22 6.47
CA SER A 569 10.77 20.71 5.69
C SER A 569 9.90 21.81 5.07
N TRP A 570 9.95 23.04 5.57
CA TRP A 570 9.13 24.17 5.14
C TRP A 570 9.87 25.19 4.25
N ALA A 571 11.14 24.92 3.91
CA ALA A 571 11.93 25.75 3.01
C ALA A 571 12.41 24.92 1.81
N ILE A 572 12.69 25.58 0.72
CA ILE A 572 13.36 24.97 -0.43
C ILE A 572 14.82 24.69 -0.01
N PRO A 573 15.31 23.46 -0.07
CA PRO A 573 16.65 23.15 0.38
C PRO A 573 17.72 23.94 -0.38
N LEU A 574 18.54 24.70 0.36
CA LEU A 574 19.74 25.39 -0.07
C LEU A 574 20.70 25.37 1.13
N ARG A 575 21.63 24.41 1.15
CA ARG A 575 22.23 23.94 2.40
C ARG A 575 23.33 24.82 2.96
N ALA A 576 23.96 25.66 2.14
CA ALA A 576 24.94 26.64 2.60
C ALA A 576 24.30 27.96 3.02
N GLU A 577 23.03 28.21 2.68
CA GLU A 577 22.32 29.42 3.07
C GLU A 577 21.60 29.19 4.40
N PRO A 578 21.98 29.89 5.47
CA PRO A 578 21.26 29.80 6.74
C PRO A 578 19.85 30.35 6.59
N LEU A 579 18.86 29.54 6.96
CA LEU A 579 17.46 29.93 6.86
C LEU A 579 17.08 31.05 7.79
N ALA A 580 17.69 31.09 8.97
CA ALA A 580 17.46 32.11 9.99
C ALA A 580 18.76 32.59 10.60
N ALA A 581 18.85 33.88 10.83
CA ALA A 581 19.91 34.51 11.57
C ALA A 581 19.29 35.42 12.65
N GLY A 582 19.76 35.30 13.90
CA GLY A 582 19.22 36.10 15.00
C GLY A 582 17.73 35.90 15.29
N GLY A 583 17.18 34.71 14.98
CA GLY A 583 15.76 34.42 15.17
C GLY A 583 14.82 34.95 14.09
N LEU A 584 15.35 35.42 12.98
CA LEU A 584 14.61 35.97 11.84
C LEU A 584 14.93 35.21 10.56
N VAL A 585 13.93 35.00 9.69
CA VAL A 585 14.15 34.52 8.33
C VAL A 585 14.79 35.62 7.51
N ALA A 586 15.87 35.36 6.79
CA ALA A 586 16.54 36.36 5.99
C ALA A 586 15.70 36.80 4.79
N GLY A 587 15.46 38.09 4.60
CA GLY A 587 14.69 38.64 3.48
C GLY A 587 15.26 38.24 2.12
N ARG A 588 16.58 38.18 2.00
CA ARG A 588 17.31 37.74 0.79
C ARG A 588 17.03 36.28 0.38
N SER A 589 16.63 35.45 1.33
CA SER A 589 16.28 34.03 1.10
C SER A 589 14.81 33.85 0.73
N THR A 590 14.04 34.95 0.74
CA THR A 590 12.59 34.98 0.48
C THR A 590 12.33 35.75 -0.82
N GLY A 591 11.48 35.23 -1.67
CA GLY A 591 11.13 35.87 -2.92
C GLY A 591 9.73 35.58 -3.40
N ARG A 592 9.20 36.37 -4.33
CA ARG A 592 7.89 36.13 -4.94
C ARG A 592 7.91 34.97 -5.94
N ALA A 593 9.05 34.71 -6.55
CA ALA A 593 9.24 33.57 -7.41
C ALA A 593 10.62 32.96 -7.16
N ILE A 594 10.67 31.65 -7.02
CA ILE A 594 11.91 30.90 -6.83
C ILE A 594 11.94 29.73 -7.80
N VAL A 595 12.96 29.70 -8.63
CA VAL A 595 13.31 28.51 -9.42
C VAL A 595 14.45 27.82 -8.70
N HIS A 596 14.33 26.51 -8.51
CA HIS A 596 15.34 25.76 -7.76
C HIS A 596 15.62 24.40 -8.40
N ALA A 597 16.85 23.92 -8.21
CA ALA A 597 17.29 22.62 -8.65
C ALA A 597 18.24 22.01 -7.61
N GLY A 598 18.38 20.69 -7.63
CA GLY A 598 19.37 20.02 -6.79
C GLY A 598 19.63 18.62 -7.29
N VAL A 599 20.89 18.19 -7.17
CA VAL A 599 21.32 16.84 -7.46
C VAL A 599 22.06 16.31 -6.25
N ALA A 600 21.84 15.06 -5.87
CA ALA A 600 22.56 14.41 -4.80
C ALA A 600 22.89 12.95 -5.17
N ALA A 601 24.04 12.49 -4.67
CA ALA A 601 24.47 11.11 -4.74
C ALA A 601 24.68 10.61 -3.31
N ASP A 602 24.07 9.49 -2.96
CA ASP A 602 24.24 8.84 -1.67
C ASP A 602 24.82 7.43 -1.90
N HIS A 603 25.87 7.08 -1.17
CA HIS A 603 26.56 5.79 -1.26
C HIS A 603 26.61 5.12 0.11
N PRO A 604 26.03 3.92 0.30
CA PRO A 604 26.13 3.20 1.56
C PRO A 604 27.58 2.83 1.86
N VAL A 605 28.04 3.17 3.05
CA VAL A 605 29.43 2.93 3.51
C VAL A 605 29.47 1.82 4.56
N LEU A 606 28.48 1.81 5.46
CA LEU A 606 28.44 0.87 6.58
C LEU A 606 27.01 0.41 6.84
N ARG A 607 26.85 -0.89 7.09
CA ARG A 607 25.59 -1.46 7.55
C ARG A 607 25.83 -2.29 8.81
N VAL A 608 25.13 -1.94 9.89
CA VAL A 608 25.15 -2.66 11.16
C VAL A 608 23.73 -3.05 11.51
N GLY A 609 23.38 -4.32 11.29
CA GLY A 609 22.01 -4.79 11.42
C GLY A 609 21.04 -4.01 10.53
N PRO A 610 19.98 -3.38 11.10
CA PRO A 610 19.04 -2.55 10.35
C PRO A 610 19.58 -1.13 10.06
N LEU A 611 20.64 -0.68 10.73
CA LEU A 611 21.20 0.65 10.57
C LEU A 611 22.06 0.73 9.31
N VAL A 612 21.83 1.75 8.49
CA VAL A 612 22.61 2.07 7.31
C VAL A 612 23.22 3.46 7.47
N ILE A 613 24.53 3.55 7.27
CA ILE A 613 25.27 4.81 7.20
C ILE A 613 25.75 4.96 5.75
N ALA A 614 25.43 6.10 5.13
CA ALA A 614 25.85 6.43 3.78
C ALA A 614 26.61 7.76 3.75
N ALA A 615 27.58 7.88 2.88
CA ALA A 615 28.17 9.16 2.50
C ALA A 615 27.35 9.78 1.37
N GLY A 616 27.17 11.09 1.40
CA GLY A 616 26.44 11.80 0.36
C GLY A 616 27.18 13.04 -0.11
N ALA A 617 27.05 13.34 -1.40
CA ALA A 617 27.50 14.58 -2.02
C ALA A 617 26.30 15.25 -2.71
N PHE A 618 26.34 16.57 -2.85
CA PHE A 618 25.23 17.30 -3.45
C PHE A 618 25.63 18.62 -4.07
N VAL A 619 24.80 19.11 -4.97
CA VAL A 619 24.78 20.48 -5.50
C VAL A 619 23.34 20.98 -5.46
N ASP A 620 23.10 22.15 -4.88
CA ASP A 620 21.83 22.84 -4.82
C ASP A 620 21.95 24.19 -5.51
N ALA A 621 20.95 24.58 -6.30
CA ALA A 621 20.88 25.86 -6.96
C ALA A 621 19.52 26.52 -6.74
N ALA A 622 19.48 27.83 -6.64
CA ALA A 622 18.26 28.60 -6.56
C ALA A 622 18.41 29.97 -7.21
N HIS A 623 17.33 30.44 -7.86
CA HIS A 623 17.20 31.82 -8.33
C HIS A 623 15.97 32.44 -7.66
N VAL A 624 16.22 33.38 -6.78
CA VAL A 624 15.22 34.10 -5.98
C VAL A 624 14.91 35.44 -6.65
N ARG A 625 13.64 35.70 -6.94
CA ARG A 625 13.15 36.89 -7.62
C ARG A 625 12.13 37.64 -6.78
N GLY A 626 12.21 38.96 -6.83
CA GLY A 626 11.26 39.85 -6.19
C GLY A 626 11.27 39.69 -4.68
N THR A 627 12.41 39.93 -4.07
CA THR A 627 12.65 39.91 -2.63
C THR A 627 11.80 40.94 -1.87
N PRO A 628 11.42 40.72 -0.62
CA PRO A 628 10.58 41.65 0.14
C PRO A 628 11.29 42.95 0.49
N ASP A 629 12.61 42.96 0.53
CA ASP A 629 13.46 44.15 0.74
C ASP A 629 13.69 44.98 -0.53
N GLY A 630 13.14 44.57 -1.67
CA GLY A 630 13.33 45.24 -2.95
C GLY A 630 14.75 45.10 -3.54
N SER A 631 15.59 44.26 -2.96
CA SER A 631 16.94 43.98 -3.49
C SER A 631 16.88 43.30 -4.86
N ALA A 632 18.02 43.35 -5.59
CA ALA A 632 18.15 42.67 -6.87
C ALA A 632 17.92 41.14 -6.75
N ASP A 633 17.47 40.55 -7.83
CA ASP A 633 17.32 39.08 -7.96
C ASP A 633 18.64 38.38 -7.61
N ARG A 634 18.55 37.29 -6.86
CA ARG A 634 19.72 36.58 -6.34
C ARG A 634 19.82 35.16 -6.91
N ARG A 635 21.04 34.76 -7.19
CA ARG A 635 21.36 33.41 -7.62
C ARG A 635 22.24 32.74 -6.57
N TYR A 636 21.92 31.52 -6.25
CA TYR A 636 22.65 30.72 -5.28
C TYR A 636 23.09 29.42 -5.94
N LEU A 637 24.28 28.98 -5.59
CA LEU A 637 24.81 27.66 -5.93
C LEU A 637 25.58 27.15 -4.72
N ASP A 638 25.13 26.06 -4.14
CA ASP A 638 25.75 25.43 -2.98
C ASP A 638 26.28 24.05 -3.38
N GLY A 639 27.42 23.68 -2.84
CA GLY A 639 27.99 22.35 -2.98
C GLY A 639 28.44 21.83 -1.64
N GLY A 640 28.44 20.51 -1.48
CA GLY A 640 28.86 19.92 -0.22
C GLY A 640 28.73 18.41 -0.15
N GLY A 641 28.99 17.92 1.04
CA GLY A 641 28.89 16.52 1.37
C GLY A 641 28.46 16.29 2.81
N GLY A 642 28.16 15.06 3.15
CA GLY A 642 27.74 14.76 4.50
C GLY A 642 27.40 13.28 4.73
N VAL A 643 26.82 13.02 5.89
CA VAL A 643 26.48 11.68 6.34
C VAL A 643 24.96 11.51 6.35
N ARG A 644 24.50 10.35 5.95
CA ARG A 644 23.13 9.88 5.98
C ARG A 644 23.04 8.73 6.95
N ILE A 645 22.12 8.80 7.89
CA ILE A 645 21.89 7.73 8.88
C ILE A 645 20.42 7.34 8.80
N GLY A 646 20.14 6.11 8.48
CA GLY A 646 18.78 5.60 8.35
C GLY A 646 18.66 4.13 8.68
N ILE A 647 17.44 3.64 8.79
CA ILE A 647 17.16 2.23 8.97
C ILE A 647 16.84 1.63 7.59
N ALA A 648 17.34 0.43 7.31
CA ALA A 648 17.24 -0.22 6.00
C ALA A 648 15.80 -0.32 5.45
N ASP A 649 14.81 -0.39 6.33
CA ASP A 649 13.38 -0.45 6.00
C ASP A 649 12.73 0.94 5.77
N GLY A 650 13.50 2.02 5.84
CA GLY A 650 13.03 3.39 5.62
C GLY A 650 12.07 3.96 6.68
N GLN A 651 11.81 3.24 7.75
CA GLN A 651 10.68 3.47 8.66
C GLN A 651 10.82 4.71 9.56
N PHE A 652 12.06 5.14 9.87
CA PHE A 652 12.31 6.25 10.82
C PHE A 652 12.73 7.55 10.14
N GLY A 653 12.73 7.57 8.80
CA GLY A 653 13.32 8.66 8.05
C GLY A 653 14.84 8.54 7.97
N VAL A 654 15.45 9.51 7.30
CA VAL A 654 16.90 9.61 7.12
C VAL A 654 17.37 10.87 7.81
N LEU A 655 18.21 10.72 8.82
CA LEU A 655 18.95 11.84 9.39
C LEU A 655 20.07 12.21 8.41
N ARG A 656 20.14 13.48 8.02
CA ARG A 656 21.17 14.05 7.16
C ARG A 656 21.95 15.09 7.92
N ILE A 657 23.26 15.00 7.86
CA ILE A 657 24.19 15.96 8.44
C ILE A 657 25.12 16.37 7.29
N ASP A 658 24.94 17.58 6.77
CA ASP A 658 25.61 18.09 5.59
C ASP A 658 26.50 19.28 5.93
N LEU A 659 27.74 19.28 5.46
CA LEU A 659 28.59 20.46 5.38
C LEU A 659 28.48 21.01 3.96
N ALA A 660 28.02 22.25 3.86
CA ALA A 660 27.75 22.92 2.60
C ALA A 660 28.56 24.23 2.48
N ARG A 661 28.94 24.57 1.24
CA ARG A 661 29.61 25.83 0.91
C ARG A 661 28.90 26.48 -0.28
N GLY A 662 28.66 27.79 -0.17
CA GLY A 662 28.23 28.63 -1.29
C GLY A 662 29.37 28.79 -2.30
N LEU A 663 29.07 28.54 -3.57
CA LEU A 663 30.04 28.53 -4.66
C LEU A 663 30.04 29.81 -5.50
N LEU A 664 28.97 30.62 -5.44
CA LEU A 664 28.87 31.87 -6.22
C LEU A 664 29.30 33.08 -5.38
N GLU A 665 28.55 33.59 -4.52
CA GLU A 665 28.85 34.79 -3.76
C GLU A 665 29.07 34.48 -2.28
N ASP A 666 29.97 35.18 -1.61
CA ASP A 666 30.22 35.19 -0.16
C ASP A 666 30.96 34.00 0.46
N GLY A 667 31.21 32.88 -0.24
CA GLY A 667 31.98 31.72 0.26
C GLY A 667 31.51 31.14 1.59
N ARG A 668 30.23 31.34 1.94
CA ARG A 668 29.63 30.89 3.21
C ARG A 668 29.72 29.41 3.36
N SER A 669 29.93 28.96 4.58
CA SER A 669 29.87 27.55 4.94
C SER A 669 28.83 27.36 6.04
N ALA A 670 28.01 26.32 5.94
CA ALA A 670 27.03 25.99 6.95
C ALA A 670 26.98 24.48 7.21
N LEU A 671 26.78 24.12 8.48
CA LEU A 671 26.40 22.79 8.89
C LEU A 671 24.88 22.70 8.88
N SER A 672 24.34 21.82 8.08
CA SER A 672 22.90 21.63 7.94
C SER A 672 22.50 20.25 8.48
N VAL A 673 21.58 20.21 9.42
CA VAL A 673 21.03 18.98 9.98
C VAL A 673 19.55 18.89 9.61
N GLY A 674 19.12 17.74 9.11
CA GLY A 674 17.72 17.54 8.73
C GLY A 674 17.29 16.09 8.87
N VAL A 675 16.05 15.89 9.25
CA VAL A 675 15.41 14.58 9.26
C VAL A 675 14.39 14.53 8.15
N HIS A 676 14.70 13.81 7.07
CA HIS A 676 13.76 13.58 5.99
C HIS A 676 12.90 12.37 6.32
N ARG A 677 11.66 12.62 6.72
CA ARG A 677 10.63 11.60 6.82
C ARG A 677 9.78 11.67 5.55
N GLN A 678 9.64 10.61 4.82
CA GLN A 678 8.66 10.53 3.74
C GLN A 678 7.26 10.49 4.37
N TRP A 679 6.63 11.65 4.50
CA TRP A 679 5.22 11.76 4.86
C TRP A 679 4.44 12.10 3.60
N PRO A 680 3.64 11.20 3.06
CA PRO A 680 2.93 11.44 1.80
C PRO A 680 1.78 12.45 1.92
N PHE A 681 1.35 12.82 3.16
CA PHE A 681 0.03 13.40 3.37
C PHE A 681 -0.01 14.91 3.63
N PHE A 682 1.10 15.53 3.98
CA PHE A 682 1.08 16.97 4.25
C PHE A 682 1.72 17.74 3.10
N PRO A 683 1.00 18.65 2.42
CA PRO A 683 1.62 19.65 1.57
C PRO A 683 2.72 20.41 2.35
N ARG A 684 3.75 20.89 1.67
CA ARG A 684 4.87 21.63 2.29
C ARG A 684 4.43 22.73 3.27
N ASP A 685 3.24 23.31 3.04
CA ASP A 685 2.69 24.41 3.83
C ASP A 685 1.91 23.99 5.07
N SER A 686 1.55 22.74 5.21
CA SER A 686 0.85 22.20 6.39
C SER A 686 1.81 21.62 7.43
N ARG A 687 3.13 21.66 7.17
CA ARG A 687 4.18 21.20 8.10
C ARG A 687 4.77 22.33 8.92
#